data_ee9ae1e4d16c2473e6c07d987684d6a9
#
_entry.id   ee9ae1e4d16c2473e6c07d987684d6a9
#
_cell.length_a   1.000
_cell.length_b   1.000
_cell.length_c   1.000
_cell.angle_alpha   90.00
_cell.angle_beta   90.00
_cell.angle_gamma   90.00
#
_symmetry.space_group_name_H-M   'P 1'
#
loop_
_entity.id
_entity.type
_entity.pdbx_description
1 polymer ?
#
loop_
_entity_poly.entity_id
_entity_poly.type
_entity_poly.pdbx_seq_one_letter_code
_entity_poly.pdbx_strand_id
1 'polypeptide(L)'
;MTTFGDTAADNVGDDQGETIAPEPYVLTDAPGPLARAELVAVDAWWRASNYLAVGQIYLMSNPLLRTPLVPDDIKPRLLGHFGTVPGLNLVWAHANRVIRERGLNAVYVAGPGHGGPGPNACAWLENAYAELEPDIARDVDGMREFFHRFSFPGGVPSHCAPETPGSFHEGGELGYCLLHAYGAALDNPDLVVFCVVGDGEAETGPLAGSWHANKFLNAGRDGAVVPILALNEYKIANPTIFARIPESELVELLRGYGYEPLIVSGNDPAPVHQAMAAAMNTCMDRIAQYQRAAREDGDTTRPRWPMIVMHTPKGWTCPPVVDGQRVEGTFRAHQVPLPNARTDPEHRRVLELWLRSYRPEELFDDDGSPVPALVEQIPTRPMSLNPIANGGLLIRDLDLPDWRDYCVDVVAPGAGQHEATRVLGSWLRDVTARNPHNFLTFAPDELASNRLQDILEVTGRDWQGEVGRWDVDLSPVGRAVEVLSEHMCEGLLEGYLLTGRHGVFTCYEAFIHIVDAMFNQHAKWLDASLQVPWRRKIPSLNYLLTSHVWRQDHNGFTHQDPGFLDVVANKSPDIVRVYLPPDANTLLSTYDHCLRSLHYANVVVAGKQPGPDWLSAEQAGPHCTRGLGIWDWACHNDDLGTTPDVVLGCAGDVPTLETLAAVAILRDRLPDLRIRFVNVVDLMRMLPADEHPHGLPDAEFDALFTTDRPVIFAFHGYPWLVHRLTYRRTNHANLHVRGYKEKGTTTTPFDMVMLNDLDRFHLVLDVIDRVPGLREQAAGLRQEIVDARLIARRWTREQGADIPVVANWAWPDSAIPTAE
;
A
#
# COMPACT_ATOMS: atom_id res chain seq x y z
N MET A 1 -28.64 23.37 -1.06
CA MET A 1 -28.36 22.65 -2.31
C MET A 1 -29.67 22.39 -3.00
N THR A 2 -29.90 22.99 -4.16
CA THR A 2 -30.88 22.46 -5.10
C THR A 2 -30.24 21.25 -5.75
N THR A 3 -30.81 20.06 -5.58
CA THR A 3 -30.40 18.89 -6.33
C THR A 3 -30.53 19.20 -7.80
N PHE A 4 -29.57 18.78 -8.66
CA PHE A 4 -29.68 18.96 -10.14
C PHE A 4 -30.94 18.33 -10.72
N GLY A 5 -31.77 17.71 -9.88
CA GLY A 5 -33.06 17.13 -10.18
C GLY A 5 -34.21 18.10 -10.43
N ASP A 6 -34.14 19.30 -9.84
CA ASP A 6 -35.36 20.13 -9.76
C ASP A 6 -35.60 21.10 -10.93
N THR A 7 -34.61 21.31 -11.82
CA THR A 7 -34.74 22.31 -12.89
C THR A 7 -35.03 21.75 -14.29
N ALA A 8 -34.87 20.45 -14.53
CA ALA A 8 -35.16 19.81 -15.83
C ALA A 8 -36.17 18.64 -15.75
N ALA A 9 -36.60 18.24 -14.56
CA ALA A 9 -37.41 17.04 -14.37
C ALA A 9 -38.95 17.25 -14.63
N ASP A 10 -39.41 18.48 -14.62
CA ASP A 10 -40.85 18.73 -14.65
C ASP A 10 -41.50 18.62 -16.04
N ASN A 11 -40.71 18.28 -17.12
CA ASN A 11 -41.25 18.16 -18.48
C ASN A 11 -40.91 16.84 -19.20
N VAL A 12 -40.26 15.88 -18.56
CA VAL A 12 -40.14 14.53 -19.15
C VAL A 12 -41.40 13.75 -18.77
N GLY A 13 -42.41 13.81 -19.61
CA GLY A 13 -43.58 12.93 -19.49
C GLY A 13 -43.12 11.47 -19.53
N ASP A 14 -43.95 10.59 -18.97
CA ASP A 14 -43.83 9.13 -18.99
C ASP A 14 -43.84 8.58 -20.45
N ASP A 15 -42.88 8.96 -21.29
CA ASP A 15 -42.69 8.42 -22.63
C ASP A 15 -41.81 7.15 -22.46
N GLN A 16 -42.47 6.05 -22.19
CA GLN A 16 -41.85 4.73 -22.03
C GLN A 16 -41.11 4.34 -23.30
N GLY A 17 -39.77 4.36 -23.26
CA GLY A 17 -38.89 3.79 -24.25
C GLY A 17 -38.07 4.79 -25.09
N GLU A 18 -38.16 6.08 -24.88
CA GLU A 18 -37.35 7.06 -25.62
C GLU A 18 -35.91 7.13 -25.13
N THR A 19 -34.97 7.23 -26.08
CA THR A 19 -33.58 7.51 -25.83
C THR A 19 -33.21 8.87 -26.38
N ILE A 20 -32.81 9.83 -25.51
CA ILE A 20 -32.61 11.23 -25.87
C ILE A 20 -31.11 11.53 -25.95
N ALA A 21 -30.65 12.06 -27.06
CA ALA A 21 -29.27 12.54 -27.23
C ALA A 21 -29.04 13.83 -26.43
N PRO A 22 -27.78 14.09 -25.99
CA PRO A 22 -27.46 15.38 -25.41
C PRO A 22 -27.67 16.50 -26.45
N GLU A 23 -28.04 17.68 -25.95
CA GLU A 23 -28.14 18.86 -26.79
C GLU A 23 -26.79 19.22 -27.45
N PRO A 24 -26.78 19.82 -28.62
CA PRO A 24 -25.56 20.32 -29.23
C PRO A 24 -24.82 21.27 -28.29
N TYR A 25 -23.55 21.00 -28.04
CA TYR A 25 -22.74 21.78 -27.14
C TYR A 25 -22.62 23.24 -27.54
N VAL A 26 -22.91 24.17 -26.64
CA VAL A 26 -22.77 25.62 -26.88
C VAL A 26 -22.08 26.23 -25.66
N LEU A 27 -20.90 26.81 -25.88
CA LEU A 27 -20.22 27.59 -24.85
C LEU A 27 -20.77 29.03 -24.83
N THR A 28 -21.50 29.35 -23.78
CA THR A 28 -22.04 30.67 -23.50
C THR A 28 -20.95 31.64 -23.01
N ASP A 29 -21.31 32.93 -22.84
CA ASP A 29 -20.48 33.87 -22.13
C ASP A 29 -20.85 33.86 -20.66
N ALA A 30 -19.80 33.88 -19.78
CA ALA A 30 -20.01 33.97 -18.33
C ALA A 30 -18.97 34.92 -17.69
N PRO A 31 -19.36 35.74 -16.73
CA PRO A 31 -18.41 36.59 -16.00
C PRO A 31 -17.50 35.76 -15.11
N GLY A 32 -16.23 36.14 -15.02
CA GLY A 32 -15.25 35.49 -14.16
C GLY A 32 -13.81 35.86 -14.51
N PRO A 33 -12.82 35.16 -13.94
CA PRO A 33 -11.43 35.51 -14.15
C PRO A 33 -10.87 35.18 -15.54
N LEU A 34 -11.51 34.23 -16.27
CA LEU A 34 -11.04 33.86 -17.60
C LEU A 34 -11.55 34.88 -18.65
N ALA A 35 -10.63 35.41 -19.44
CA ALA A 35 -11.00 36.09 -20.66
C ALA A 35 -11.67 35.11 -21.64
N ARG A 36 -12.48 35.64 -22.61
CA ARG A 36 -13.22 34.78 -23.58
C ARG A 36 -12.30 33.75 -24.28
N ALA A 37 -11.13 34.19 -24.72
CA ALA A 37 -10.18 33.31 -25.40
C ALA A 37 -9.67 32.17 -24.51
N GLU A 38 -9.38 32.47 -23.26
CA GLU A 38 -8.96 31.44 -22.27
C GLU A 38 -10.11 30.48 -21.93
N LEU A 39 -11.32 31.02 -21.75
CA LEU A 39 -12.51 30.19 -21.53
C LEU A 39 -12.72 29.20 -22.68
N VAL A 40 -12.60 29.67 -23.91
CA VAL A 40 -12.72 28.82 -25.12
C VAL A 40 -11.61 27.76 -25.15
N ALA A 41 -10.39 28.11 -24.79
CA ALA A 41 -9.26 27.18 -24.82
C ALA A 41 -9.36 26.08 -23.75
N VAL A 42 -9.72 26.43 -22.51
CA VAL A 42 -9.93 25.47 -21.42
C VAL A 42 -11.11 24.54 -21.68
N ASP A 43 -12.20 25.12 -22.22
CA ASP A 43 -13.37 24.38 -22.66
C ASP A 43 -13.06 23.37 -23.79
N ALA A 44 -12.29 23.81 -24.78
CA ALA A 44 -11.86 22.92 -25.87
C ALA A 44 -11.07 21.72 -25.34
N TRP A 45 -10.17 21.93 -24.36
CA TRP A 45 -9.47 20.84 -23.69
C TRP A 45 -10.43 19.87 -23.00
N TRP A 46 -11.38 20.41 -22.25
CA TRP A 46 -12.38 19.61 -21.55
C TRP A 46 -13.26 18.80 -22.51
N ARG A 47 -13.72 19.41 -23.63
CA ARG A 47 -14.46 18.70 -24.67
C ARG A 47 -13.63 17.61 -25.33
N ALA A 48 -12.36 17.89 -25.65
CA ALA A 48 -11.46 16.93 -26.28
C ALA A 48 -11.20 15.72 -25.37
N SER A 49 -10.93 15.96 -24.09
CA SER A 49 -10.71 14.87 -23.14
C SER A 49 -11.98 14.03 -22.89
N ASN A 50 -13.16 14.64 -22.86
CA ASN A 50 -14.42 13.90 -22.77
C ASN A 50 -14.71 13.10 -24.04
N TYR A 51 -14.48 13.65 -25.23
CA TYR A 51 -14.58 12.93 -26.49
C TYR A 51 -13.70 11.69 -26.53
N LEU A 52 -12.42 11.84 -26.17
CA LEU A 52 -11.47 10.75 -26.11
C LEU A 52 -11.87 9.70 -25.06
N ALA A 53 -12.45 10.11 -23.97
CA ALA A 53 -12.92 9.19 -22.91
C ALA A 53 -14.13 8.35 -23.38
N VAL A 54 -15.09 8.96 -24.08
CA VAL A 54 -16.22 8.23 -24.70
C VAL A 54 -15.68 7.27 -25.78
N GLY A 55 -14.75 7.74 -26.65
CA GLY A 55 -14.09 6.91 -27.64
C GLY A 55 -13.44 5.67 -27.06
N GLN A 56 -12.68 5.80 -25.95
CA GLN A 56 -12.07 4.67 -25.24
C GLN A 56 -13.09 3.62 -24.78
N ILE A 57 -14.26 4.04 -24.31
CA ILE A 57 -15.30 3.13 -23.81
C ILE A 57 -15.96 2.38 -24.97
N TYR A 58 -16.23 3.06 -26.09
CA TYR A 58 -17.12 2.54 -27.12
C TYR A 58 -16.45 2.10 -28.41
N LEU A 59 -15.42 2.79 -28.89
CA LEU A 59 -14.97 2.68 -30.28
C LEU A 59 -13.81 1.69 -30.47
N MET A 60 -13.88 0.92 -31.57
CA MET A 60 -12.82 0.09 -32.14
C MET A 60 -12.15 0.77 -33.35
N SER A 61 -12.95 1.55 -34.13
CA SER A 61 -12.56 2.19 -35.37
C SER A 61 -13.32 3.49 -35.54
N ASN A 62 -13.09 4.17 -36.70
CA ASN A 62 -13.76 5.43 -37.04
C ASN A 62 -13.63 6.56 -35.97
N PRO A 63 -12.40 6.79 -35.41
CA PRO A 63 -12.21 7.65 -34.24
C PRO A 63 -12.55 9.12 -34.48
N LEU A 64 -12.71 9.58 -35.75
CA LEU A 64 -13.10 10.95 -36.12
C LEU A 64 -14.51 11.02 -36.68
N LEU A 65 -15.32 9.94 -36.62
CA LEU A 65 -16.70 9.89 -37.14
C LEU A 65 -16.84 10.33 -38.58
N ARG A 66 -15.87 9.96 -39.46
CA ARG A 66 -15.87 10.31 -40.88
C ARG A 66 -17.03 9.69 -41.68
N THR A 67 -17.51 8.57 -41.18
CA THR A 67 -18.69 7.87 -41.67
C THR A 67 -19.65 7.65 -40.50
N PRO A 68 -20.96 7.44 -40.76
CA PRO A 68 -21.88 7.05 -39.72
C PRO A 68 -21.42 5.76 -39.02
N LEU A 69 -21.64 5.67 -37.72
CA LEU A 69 -21.25 4.52 -36.92
C LEU A 69 -21.97 3.25 -37.35
N VAL A 70 -21.22 2.19 -37.55
CA VAL A 70 -21.72 0.83 -37.81
C VAL A 70 -21.41 -0.10 -36.63
N PRO A 71 -22.08 -1.25 -36.51
CA PRO A 71 -21.83 -2.18 -35.38
C PRO A 71 -20.36 -2.58 -35.19
N ASP A 72 -19.59 -2.67 -36.28
CA ASP A 72 -18.18 -3.06 -36.22
C ASP A 72 -17.23 -1.95 -35.76
N ASP A 73 -17.68 -0.69 -35.76
CA ASP A 73 -16.96 0.41 -35.16
C ASP A 73 -17.01 0.35 -33.61
N ILE A 74 -17.90 -0.44 -33.05
CA ILE A 74 -18.18 -0.49 -31.60
C ILE A 74 -17.65 -1.76 -30.99
N LYS A 75 -16.99 -1.66 -29.83
CA LYS A 75 -16.42 -2.79 -29.07
C LYS A 75 -17.46 -3.89 -28.80
N PRO A 76 -17.06 -5.17 -28.85
CA PRO A 76 -17.97 -6.28 -28.57
C PRO A 76 -18.36 -6.36 -27.09
N ARG A 77 -17.51 -5.81 -26.21
CA ARG A 77 -17.76 -5.65 -24.76
C ARG A 77 -17.50 -4.18 -24.40
N LEU A 78 -18.53 -3.52 -23.92
CA LEU A 78 -18.45 -2.14 -23.46
C LEU A 78 -18.09 -2.14 -21.98
N LEU A 79 -16.90 -1.66 -21.64
CA LEU A 79 -16.37 -1.60 -20.29
C LEU A 79 -15.78 -0.22 -20.03
N GLY A 80 -16.02 0.30 -18.84
CA GLY A 80 -15.56 1.61 -18.40
C GLY A 80 -16.62 2.33 -17.59
N HIS A 81 -16.23 3.46 -17.02
CA HIS A 81 -17.09 4.26 -16.16
C HIS A 81 -17.01 5.71 -16.60
N PHE A 82 -18.10 6.22 -17.18
CA PHE A 82 -18.16 7.61 -17.65
C PHE A 82 -18.56 8.59 -16.56
N GLY A 83 -19.30 8.14 -15.56
CA GLY A 83 -20.01 8.99 -14.60
C GLY A 83 -19.16 10.05 -13.90
N THR A 84 -17.91 9.77 -13.58
CA THR A 84 -17.00 10.72 -12.92
C THR A 84 -16.04 11.43 -13.89
N VAL A 85 -15.93 10.96 -15.12
CA VAL A 85 -14.95 11.43 -16.11
C VAL A 85 -15.03 12.94 -16.36
N PRO A 86 -16.21 13.54 -16.60
CA PRO A 86 -16.27 14.97 -16.92
C PRO A 86 -15.74 15.87 -15.81
N GLY A 87 -15.96 15.48 -14.54
CA GLY A 87 -15.40 16.18 -13.38
C GLY A 87 -13.88 16.03 -13.29
N LEU A 88 -13.35 14.82 -13.49
CA LEU A 88 -11.90 14.59 -13.54
C LEU A 88 -11.23 15.43 -14.63
N ASN A 89 -11.80 15.44 -15.82
CA ASN A 89 -11.29 16.20 -16.96
C ASN A 89 -11.36 17.72 -16.75
N LEU A 90 -12.41 18.21 -16.07
CA LEU A 90 -12.53 19.62 -15.70
C LEU A 90 -11.38 20.05 -14.77
N VAL A 91 -11.12 19.25 -13.75
CA VAL A 91 -10.01 19.53 -12.81
C VAL A 91 -8.67 19.52 -13.54
N TRP A 92 -8.43 18.53 -14.43
CA TRP A 92 -7.18 18.43 -15.18
C TRP A 92 -6.97 19.64 -16.12
N ALA A 93 -8.01 20.06 -16.85
CA ALA A 93 -7.96 21.24 -17.73
C ALA A 93 -7.55 22.50 -16.97
N HIS A 94 -8.14 22.72 -15.79
CA HIS A 94 -7.81 23.87 -14.95
C HIS A 94 -6.47 23.74 -14.22
N ALA A 95 -6.05 22.51 -13.87
CA ALA A 95 -4.71 22.26 -13.35
C ALA A 95 -3.64 22.62 -14.41
N ASN A 96 -3.80 22.17 -15.67
CA ASN A 96 -2.91 22.55 -16.77
C ASN A 96 -2.82 24.06 -16.95
N ARG A 97 -3.95 24.78 -16.85
CA ARG A 97 -3.97 26.23 -16.90
C ARG A 97 -3.09 26.87 -15.83
N VAL A 98 -3.29 26.53 -14.55
CA VAL A 98 -2.52 27.15 -13.46
C VAL A 98 -1.06 26.69 -13.45
N ILE A 99 -0.75 25.46 -13.88
CA ILE A 99 0.62 24.98 -14.05
C ILE A 99 1.34 25.83 -15.09
N ARG A 100 0.72 26.09 -16.23
CA ARG A 100 1.29 26.90 -17.33
C ARG A 100 1.48 28.35 -16.90
N GLU A 101 0.48 28.95 -16.25
CA GLU A 101 0.53 30.34 -15.83
C GLU A 101 1.57 30.62 -14.75
N ARG A 102 1.79 29.67 -13.85
CA ARG A 102 2.61 29.86 -12.66
C ARG A 102 3.91 29.04 -12.64
N GLY A 103 4.14 28.21 -13.65
CA GLY A 103 5.34 27.37 -13.76
C GLY A 103 5.42 26.30 -12.67
N LEU A 104 4.27 25.75 -12.24
CA LEU A 104 4.20 24.81 -11.12
C LEU A 104 4.82 23.45 -11.47
N ASN A 105 5.36 22.78 -10.47
CA ASN A 105 5.65 21.36 -10.48
C ASN A 105 4.46 20.64 -9.85
N ALA A 106 3.69 19.89 -10.64
CA ALA A 106 2.45 19.31 -10.15
C ALA A 106 2.22 17.88 -10.64
N VAL A 107 1.45 17.12 -9.85
CA VAL A 107 0.95 15.79 -10.19
C VAL A 107 -0.55 15.70 -9.89
N TYR A 108 -1.19 14.70 -10.48
CA TYR A 108 -2.63 14.49 -10.36
C TYR A 108 -2.93 13.14 -9.72
N VAL A 109 -3.86 13.10 -8.76
CA VAL A 109 -4.37 11.88 -8.13
C VAL A 109 -5.86 11.77 -8.40
N ALA A 110 -6.26 10.70 -9.07
CA ALA A 110 -7.66 10.37 -9.32
C ALA A 110 -8.14 9.34 -8.29
N GLY A 111 -8.72 9.79 -7.18
CA GLY A 111 -9.32 8.91 -6.17
C GLY A 111 -10.41 8.01 -6.77
N PRO A 112 -11.40 8.55 -7.52
CA PRO A 112 -12.32 7.70 -8.29
C PRO A 112 -11.60 7.10 -9.52
N GLY A 113 -10.65 6.19 -9.30
CA GLY A 113 -9.79 5.60 -10.34
C GLY A 113 -10.56 4.84 -11.41
N HIS A 114 -11.81 4.42 -11.13
CA HIS A 114 -12.72 3.89 -12.15
C HIS A 114 -13.00 4.88 -13.28
N GLY A 115 -12.80 6.19 -13.07
CA GLY A 115 -12.80 7.22 -14.11
C GLY A 115 -11.55 7.23 -15.01
N GLY A 116 -10.78 6.14 -15.06
CA GLY A 116 -9.55 5.98 -15.85
C GLY A 116 -9.60 6.52 -17.29
N PRO A 117 -10.73 6.43 -18.04
CA PRO A 117 -10.82 7.08 -19.36
C PRO A 117 -10.45 8.57 -19.36
N GLY A 118 -10.72 9.29 -18.26
CA GLY A 118 -10.40 10.72 -18.16
C GLY A 118 -8.90 11.00 -18.09
N PRO A 119 -8.17 10.54 -17.04
CA PRO A 119 -6.72 10.68 -16.96
C PRO A 119 -5.97 10.14 -18.18
N ASN A 120 -6.40 8.99 -18.74
CA ASN A 120 -5.82 8.46 -19.97
C ASN A 120 -5.99 9.44 -21.14
N ALA A 121 -7.18 10.03 -21.32
CA ALA A 121 -7.46 11.01 -22.36
C ALA A 121 -6.60 12.26 -22.20
N CYS A 122 -6.46 12.78 -20.98
CA CYS A 122 -5.62 13.92 -20.67
C CYS A 122 -4.13 13.62 -20.94
N ALA A 123 -3.65 12.43 -20.56
CA ALA A 123 -2.28 12.00 -20.83
C ALA A 123 -2.01 11.86 -22.34
N TRP A 124 -2.98 11.39 -23.11
CA TRP A 124 -2.87 11.34 -24.57
C TRP A 124 -2.78 12.75 -25.18
N LEU A 125 -3.61 13.68 -24.73
CA LEU A 125 -3.56 15.10 -25.17
C LEU A 125 -2.24 15.75 -24.81
N GLU A 126 -1.65 15.45 -23.66
CA GLU A 126 -0.34 15.93 -23.23
C GLU A 126 0.86 15.30 -23.98
N ASN A 127 0.62 14.38 -24.90
CA ASN A 127 1.64 13.63 -25.65
C ASN A 127 2.36 12.52 -24.87
N ALA A 128 1.93 12.20 -23.66
CA ALA A 128 2.66 11.27 -22.81
C ALA A 128 2.70 9.83 -23.40
N TYR A 129 1.59 9.38 -23.98
CA TYR A 129 1.55 8.08 -24.64
C TYR A 129 2.52 8.01 -25.83
N ALA A 130 2.54 9.02 -26.71
CA ALA A 130 3.45 9.01 -27.86
C ALA A 130 4.93 9.03 -27.45
N GLU A 131 5.26 9.62 -26.29
CA GLU A 131 6.64 9.62 -25.76
C GLU A 131 7.03 8.31 -25.10
N LEU A 132 6.08 7.65 -24.42
CA LEU A 132 6.32 6.41 -23.65
C LEU A 132 6.02 5.15 -24.47
N GLU A 133 5.03 5.22 -25.37
CA GLU A 133 4.54 4.13 -26.20
C GLU A 133 4.27 4.66 -27.64
N PRO A 134 5.29 4.70 -28.50
CA PRO A 134 5.21 5.38 -29.81
C PRO A 134 4.11 4.90 -30.75
N ASP A 135 3.59 3.69 -30.54
CA ASP A 135 2.46 3.15 -31.33
C ASP A 135 1.13 3.85 -31.03
N ILE A 136 1.07 4.67 -29.96
CA ILE A 136 -0.09 5.47 -29.57
C ILE A 136 0.20 6.96 -29.85
N ALA A 137 0.54 7.26 -31.09
CA ALA A 137 0.79 8.63 -31.53
C ALA A 137 -0.46 9.53 -31.49
N ARG A 138 -0.25 10.85 -31.53
CA ARG A 138 -1.37 11.81 -31.62
C ARG A 138 -1.78 12.05 -33.08
N ASP A 139 -2.24 10.97 -33.71
CA ASP A 139 -2.81 10.96 -35.06
C ASP A 139 -4.00 9.98 -35.10
N VAL A 140 -4.64 9.82 -36.26
CA VAL A 140 -5.84 8.99 -36.40
C VAL A 140 -5.57 7.50 -36.12
N ASP A 141 -4.39 7.01 -36.46
CA ASP A 141 -4.03 5.62 -36.24
C ASP A 141 -3.71 5.36 -34.76
N GLY A 142 -2.95 6.25 -34.12
CA GLY A 142 -2.68 6.21 -32.68
C GLY A 142 -3.95 6.44 -31.84
N MET A 143 -4.86 7.33 -32.26
CA MET A 143 -6.17 7.51 -31.61
C MET A 143 -7.02 6.25 -31.70
N ARG A 144 -7.00 5.55 -32.83
CA ARG A 144 -7.70 4.28 -33.01
C ARG A 144 -7.11 3.23 -32.08
N GLU A 145 -5.78 3.11 -32.01
CA GLU A 145 -5.11 2.17 -31.11
C GLU A 145 -5.36 2.51 -29.64
N PHE A 146 -5.33 3.79 -29.29
CA PHE A 146 -5.67 4.28 -27.95
C PHE A 146 -7.09 3.88 -27.53
N PHE A 147 -8.08 4.02 -28.41
CA PHE A 147 -9.44 3.57 -28.14
C PHE A 147 -9.51 2.06 -28.06
N HIS A 148 -8.88 1.34 -28.99
CA HIS A 148 -8.92 -0.11 -29.02
C HIS A 148 -8.37 -0.76 -27.74
N ARG A 149 -7.21 -0.32 -27.29
CA ARG A 149 -6.51 -0.90 -26.12
C ARG A 149 -7.25 -0.71 -24.80
N PHE A 150 -8.06 0.30 -24.66
CA PHE A 150 -8.74 0.56 -23.39
C PHE A 150 -9.72 -0.56 -23.03
N SER A 151 -9.52 -1.17 -21.86
CA SER A 151 -10.34 -2.27 -21.33
C SER A 151 -10.54 -3.44 -22.29
N PHE A 152 -9.51 -3.75 -23.06
CA PHE A 152 -9.50 -4.79 -24.08
C PHE A 152 -8.41 -5.83 -23.74
N PRO A 153 -8.57 -7.13 -24.13
CA PRO A 153 -7.55 -8.15 -23.86
C PRO A 153 -6.17 -7.76 -24.38
N GLY A 154 -5.17 -7.75 -23.51
CA GLY A 154 -3.81 -7.31 -23.84
C GLY A 154 -3.60 -5.78 -23.87
N GLY A 155 -4.63 -5.01 -23.54
CA GLY A 155 -4.55 -3.57 -23.44
C GLY A 155 -4.43 -3.04 -22.00
N VAL A 156 -4.94 -1.85 -21.75
CA VAL A 156 -4.87 -1.18 -20.44
C VAL A 156 -6.15 -1.41 -19.63
N PRO A 157 -6.07 -1.46 -18.28
CA PRO A 157 -7.24 -1.61 -17.42
C PRO A 157 -8.24 -0.45 -17.54
N SER A 158 -9.49 -0.69 -17.09
CA SER A 158 -10.53 0.35 -17.06
C SER A 158 -10.34 1.40 -15.97
N HIS A 159 -9.48 1.14 -15.00
CA HIS A 159 -9.14 2.02 -13.88
C HIS A 159 -7.76 2.64 -14.11
N CYS A 160 -7.47 3.74 -13.40
CA CYS A 160 -6.11 4.24 -13.33
C CYS A 160 -5.18 3.16 -12.78
N ALA A 161 -4.07 2.93 -13.46
CA ALA A 161 -3.17 1.80 -13.18
C ALA A 161 -1.72 2.21 -13.50
N PRO A 162 -0.73 1.35 -13.25
CA PRO A 162 0.65 1.62 -13.63
C PRO A 162 0.83 1.99 -15.11
N GLU A 163 0.00 1.47 -16.00
CA GLU A 163 -0.02 1.76 -17.43
C GLU A 163 -0.52 3.17 -17.78
N THR A 164 -1.17 3.87 -16.83
CA THR A 164 -1.64 5.25 -17.03
C THR A 164 -0.49 6.23 -16.81
N PRO A 165 0.01 6.96 -17.82
CA PRO A 165 1.05 7.96 -17.65
C PRO A 165 0.65 9.04 -16.64
N GLY A 166 1.56 9.36 -15.71
CA GLY A 166 1.32 10.34 -14.65
C GLY A 166 0.54 9.84 -13.44
N SER A 167 -0.01 8.62 -13.47
CA SER A 167 -0.64 8.03 -12.29
C SER A 167 0.40 7.35 -11.40
N PHE A 168 0.27 7.53 -10.10
CA PHE A 168 0.96 6.78 -9.05
C PHE A 168 -0.03 6.27 -7.98
N HIS A 169 -1.32 6.33 -8.27
CA HIS A 169 -2.39 5.86 -7.42
C HIS A 169 -3.36 5.00 -8.24
N GLU A 170 -3.66 3.82 -7.76
CA GLU A 170 -4.69 2.94 -8.29
C GLU A 170 -5.96 3.17 -7.47
N GLY A 171 -7.05 3.55 -8.11
CA GLY A 171 -8.28 3.93 -7.42
C GLY A 171 -9.42 2.92 -7.60
N GLY A 172 -9.11 1.65 -7.80
CA GLY A 172 -10.11 0.57 -7.79
C GLY A 172 -10.54 0.22 -6.39
N GLU A 173 -9.59 0.21 -5.45
CA GLU A 173 -9.83 0.11 -4.02
C GLU A 173 -9.86 1.53 -3.43
N LEU A 174 -10.99 1.92 -2.85
CA LEU A 174 -11.27 3.32 -2.48
C LEU A 174 -10.79 3.64 -1.06
N GLY A 175 -10.38 4.90 -0.84
CA GLY A 175 -10.10 5.44 0.49
C GLY A 175 -8.65 5.90 0.72
N TYR A 176 -7.74 5.71 -0.25
CA TYR A 176 -6.30 5.93 -0.07
C TYR A 176 -5.75 7.14 -0.83
N CYS A 177 -6.52 7.71 -1.77
CA CYS A 177 -6.05 8.77 -2.66
C CYS A 177 -5.48 9.98 -1.92
N LEU A 178 -6.16 10.41 -0.87
CA LEU A 178 -5.76 11.60 -0.12
C LEU A 178 -4.47 11.36 0.67
N LEU A 179 -4.27 10.15 1.22
CA LEU A 179 -3.04 9.78 1.92
C LEU A 179 -1.85 9.69 0.95
N HIS A 180 -2.04 9.07 -0.22
CA HIS A 180 -1.01 9.04 -1.26
C HIS A 180 -0.65 10.46 -1.72
N ALA A 181 -1.62 11.36 -1.85
CA ALA A 181 -1.37 12.75 -2.20
C ALA A 181 -0.54 13.48 -1.13
N TYR A 182 -0.88 13.31 0.16
CA TYR A 182 -0.10 13.89 1.25
C TYR A 182 1.28 13.27 1.37
N GLY A 183 1.40 11.94 1.27
CA GLY A 183 2.67 11.23 1.27
C GLY A 183 3.60 11.72 0.13
N ALA A 184 3.05 11.93 -1.06
CA ALA A 184 3.79 12.49 -2.20
C ALA A 184 4.28 13.93 -1.95
N ALA A 185 3.54 14.72 -1.18
CA ALA A 185 3.91 16.10 -0.86
C ALA A 185 5.03 16.20 0.19
N LEU A 186 5.18 15.19 1.08
CA LEU A 186 6.23 15.19 2.10
C LEU A 186 7.63 15.25 1.45
N ASP A 187 8.51 16.12 1.96
CA ASP A 187 9.86 16.36 1.45
C ASP A 187 9.95 16.77 -0.04
N ASN A 188 8.86 17.20 -0.64
CA ASN A 188 8.81 17.70 -2.02
C ASN A 188 8.34 19.17 -2.04
N PRO A 189 9.15 20.12 -1.56
CA PRO A 189 8.71 21.49 -1.27
C PRO A 189 8.08 22.24 -2.45
N ASP A 190 8.46 21.92 -3.68
CA ASP A 190 7.96 22.58 -4.88
C ASP A 190 6.76 21.86 -5.52
N LEU A 191 6.34 20.74 -4.94
CA LEU A 191 5.27 19.94 -5.50
C LEU A 191 3.88 20.44 -5.09
N VAL A 192 2.97 20.52 -6.05
CA VAL A 192 1.54 20.68 -5.84
C VAL A 192 0.82 19.41 -6.29
N VAL A 193 0.05 18.78 -5.41
CA VAL A 193 -0.73 17.58 -5.72
C VAL A 193 -2.21 17.95 -5.86
N PHE A 194 -2.76 17.86 -7.05
CA PHE A 194 -4.20 17.96 -7.28
C PHE A 194 -4.83 16.58 -7.02
N CYS A 195 -5.55 16.45 -5.90
CA CYS A 195 -6.15 15.18 -5.48
C CYS A 195 -7.67 15.25 -5.59
N VAL A 196 -8.25 14.55 -6.57
CA VAL A 196 -9.70 14.42 -6.66
C VAL A 196 -10.17 13.28 -5.77
N VAL A 197 -11.02 13.60 -4.81
CA VAL A 197 -11.66 12.66 -3.89
C VAL A 197 -13.10 12.44 -4.34
N GLY A 198 -13.51 11.21 -4.62
CA GLY A 198 -14.90 10.89 -4.92
C GLY A 198 -15.79 11.02 -3.68
N ASP A 199 -17.02 11.53 -3.87
CA ASP A 199 -17.98 11.65 -2.77
C ASP A 199 -18.40 10.30 -2.18
N GLY A 200 -18.44 9.24 -2.99
CA GLY A 200 -18.60 7.87 -2.51
C GLY A 200 -17.36 7.33 -1.79
N GLU A 201 -16.15 7.65 -2.27
CA GLU A 201 -14.90 7.32 -1.61
C GLU A 201 -14.79 7.98 -0.23
N ALA A 202 -15.31 9.20 -0.10
CA ALA A 202 -15.32 9.94 1.15
C ALA A 202 -16.13 9.27 2.28
N GLU A 203 -16.96 8.27 1.97
CA GLU A 203 -17.69 7.44 2.96
C GLU A 203 -16.84 6.31 3.54
N THR A 204 -15.70 5.98 2.93
CA THR A 204 -14.83 4.88 3.42
C THR A 204 -14.14 5.26 4.73
N GLY A 205 -13.94 4.27 5.61
CA GLY A 205 -13.24 4.48 6.87
C GLY A 205 -11.84 5.07 6.71
N PRO A 206 -11.00 4.54 5.81
CA PRO A 206 -9.66 5.10 5.57
C PRO A 206 -9.69 6.57 5.15
N LEU A 207 -10.58 6.96 4.22
CA LEU A 207 -10.65 8.35 3.79
C LEU A 207 -11.19 9.29 4.88
N ALA A 208 -12.15 8.84 5.67
CA ALA A 208 -12.70 9.64 6.77
C ALA A 208 -11.60 10.07 7.77
N GLY A 209 -10.61 9.20 8.05
CA GLY A 209 -9.42 9.53 8.83
C GLY A 209 -8.43 10.42 8.07
N SER A 210 -8.33 10.24 6.77
CA SER A 210 -7.32 10.90 5.91
C SER A 210 -7.42 12.41 5.87
N TRP A 211 -8.60 12.98 6.12
CA TRP A 211 -8.78 14.45 6.23
C TRP A 211 -7.90 15.08 7.30
N HIS A 212 -7.39 14.28 8.26
CA HIS A 212 -6.47 14.77 9.29
C HIS A 212 -5.01 14.85 8.81
N ALA A 213 -4.64 14.31 7.66
CA ALA A 213 -3.26 14.29 7.15
C ALA A 213 -2.66 15.69 6.96
N ASN A 214 -3.47 16.73 6.78
CA ASN A 214 -3.03 18.12 6.73
C ASN A 214 -2.34 18.62 8.02
N LYS A 215 -2.40 17.86 9.14
CA LYS A 215 -1.72 18.16 10.41
C LYS A 215 -0.27 17.66 10.43
N PHE A 216 0.15 16.96 9.40
CA PHE A 216 1.52 16.46 9.20
C PHE A 216 2.23 17.13 8.01
N LEU A 217 1.58 18.08 7.34
CA LEU A 217 2.13 18.80 6.19
C LEU A 217 2.70 20.14 6.61
N ASN A 218 4.01 20.29 6.56
CA ASN A 218 4.74 21.51 6.91
C ASN A 218 4.91 22.43 5.69
N ALA A 219 4.38 23.66 5.74
CA ALA A 219 4.45 24.60 4.62
C ALA A 219 5.88 25.06 4.27
N GLY A 220 6.83 24.93 5.20
CA GLY A 220 8.25 25.25 4.98
C GLY A 220 9.01 24.12 4.28
N ARG A 221 8.79 22.89 4.72
CA ARG A 221 9.53 21.69 4.29
C ARG A 221 8.89 20.98 3.10
N ASP A 222 7.56 20.92 3.08
CA ASP A 222 6.80 20.04 2.19
C ASP A 222 6.18 20.81 1.02
N GLY A 223 5.63 20.06 0.10
CA GLY A 223 4.78 20.55 -0.97
C GLY A 223 3.39 20.99 -0.49
N ALA A 224 2.43 20.96 -1.38
CA ALA A 224 1.04 21.27 -1.05
C ALA A 224 0.09 20.26 -1.70
N VAL A 225 -1.02 20.00 -1.03
CA VAL A 225 -2.14 19.21 -1.59
C VAL A 225 -3.35 20.12 -1.75
N VAL A 226 -4.00 20.05 -2.91
CA VAL A 226 -5.30 20.65 -3.19
C VAL A 226 -6.32 19.52 -3.27
N PRO A 227 -7.02 19.19 -2.18
CA PRO A 227 -8.13 18.24 -2.25
C PRO A 227 -9.29 18.84 -3.04
N ILE A 228 -9.85 18.07 -3.98
CA ILE A 228 -11.04 18.41 -4.74
C ILE A 228 -12.11 17.34 -4.47
N LEU A 229 -13.08 17.63 -3.63
CA LEU A 229 -14.20 16.73 -3.41
C LEU A 229 -15.13 16.78 -4.63
N ALA A 230 -15.13 15.70 -5.44
CA ALA A 230 -16.02 15.55 -6.58
C ALA A 230 -17.39 15.07 -6.10
N LEU A 231 -18.27 16.03 -5.78
CA LEU A 231 -19.61 15.80 -5.31
C LEU A 231 -20.56 15.65 -6.51
N ASN A 232 -20.72 14.42 -6.99
CA ASN A 232 -21.61 14.10 -8.12
C ASN A 232 -22.90 13.39 -7.70
N GLU A 233 -23.14 13.31 -6.41
CA GLU A 233 -24.35 12.88 -5.72
C GLU A 233 -24.59 11.36 -5.62
N TYR A 234 -23.98 10.52 -6.46
CA TYR A 234 -24.34 9.11 -6.55
C TYR A 234 -23.10 8.17 -6.56
N LYS A 235 -23.26 7.05 -5.90
CA LYS A 235 -22.37 5.87 -5.98
C LYS A 235 -22.79 4.98 -7.18
N ILE A 236 -22.58 3.67 -7.05
CA ILE A 236 -22.97 2.68 -8.08
C ILE A 236 -24.51 2.60 -8.23
N ALA A 237 -25.25 2.67 -7.12
CA ALA A 237 -26.69 2.49 -7.12
C ALA A 237 -27.45 3.45 -6.18
N ASN A 238 -26.75 4.10 -5.24
CA ASN A 238 -27.35 4.92 -4.20
C ASN A 238 -26.74 6.32 -4.16
N PRO A 239 -27.45 7.31 -3.61
CA PRO A 239 -26.87 8.62 -3.32
C PRO A 239 -25.76 8.53 -2.28
N THR A 240 -24.87 9.51 -2.30
CA THR A 240 -23.83 9.65 -1.28
C THR A 240 -24.34 10.41 -0.06
N ILE A 241 -23.69 10.18 1.10
CA ILE A 241 -24.03 10.88 2.35
C ILE A 241 -23.85 12.39 2.16
N PHE A 242 -22.73 12.82 1.59
CA PHE A 242 -22.43 14.24 1.41
C PHE A 242 -23.41 14.97 0.48
N ALA A 243 -24.03 14.24 -0.44
CA ALA A 243 -25.05 14.80 -1.31
C ALA A 243 -26.45 14.93 -0.62
N ARG A 244 -26.61 14.41 0.58
CA ARG A 244 -27.89 14.40 1.31
C ARG A 244 -27.84 15.14 2.63
N ILE A 245 -26.72 15.80 2.94
CA ILE A 245 -26.62 16.78 4.03
C ILE A 245 -26.66 18.21 3.48
N PRO A 246 -27.11 19.21 4.26
CA PRO A 246 -27.06 20.62 3.83
C PRO A 246 -25.63 21.06 3.50
N GLU A 247 -25.47 21.93 2.49
CA GLU A 247 -24.16 22.49 2.13
C GLU A 247 -23.45 23.16 3.32
N SER A 248 -24.21 23.86 4.17
CA SER A 248 -23.66 24.47 5.37
C SER A 248 -23.04 23.45 6.33
N GLU A 249 -23.67 22.28 6.50
CA GLU A 249 -23.16 21.19 7.33
C GLU A 249 -21.87 20.60 6.74
N LEU A 250 -21.84 20.36 5.42
CA LEU A 250 -20.65 19.90 4.73
C LEU A 250 -19.48 20.88 4.86
N VAL A 251 -19.75 22.19 4.69
CA VAL A 251 -18.72 23.23 4.83
C VAL A 251 -18.19 23.29 6.27
N GLU A 252 -19.07 23.19 7.28
CA GLU A 252 -18.68 23.16 8.70
C GLU A 252 -17.81 21.92 9.01
N LEU A 253 -18.18 20.75 8.48
CA LEU A 253 -17.41 19.52 8.63
C LEU A 253 -15.99 19.67 8.05
N LEU A 254 -15.88 20.17 6.82
CA LEU A 254 -14.58 20.34 6.16
C LEU A 254 -13.72 21.41 6.85
N ARG A 255 -14.35 22.47 7.36
CA ARG A 255 -13.66 23.47 8.21
C ARG A 255 -13.18 22.88 9.52
N GLY A 256 -13.94 21.98 10.14
CA GLY A 256 -13.54 21.23 11.33
C GLY A 256 -12.31 20.36 11.10
N TYR A 257 -12.16 19.80 9.91
CA TYR A 257 -10.95 19.09 9.50
C TYR A 257 -9.74 20.01 9.25
N GLY A 258 -9.93 21.34 9.22
CA GLY A 258 -8.85 22.32 9.05
C GLY A 258 -8.67 22.79 7.61
N TYR A 259 -9.68 22.64 6.77
CA TYR A 259 -9.69 23.17 5.40
C TYR A 259 -10.49 24.46 5.27
N GLU A 260 -10.26 25.19 4.16
CA GLU A 260 -11.11 26.28 3.70
C GLU A 260 -11.77 25.86 2.38
N PRO A 261 -13.01 25.35 2.41
CA PRO A 261 -13.69 24.86 1.21
C PRO A 261 -14.16 26.01 0.31
N LEU A 262 -13.89 25.89 -0.99
CA LEU A 262 -14.33 26.76 -2.06
C LEU A 262 -15.36 25.97 -2.90
N ILE A 263 -16.57 26.50 -3.04
CA ILE A 263 -17.66 25.79 -3.71
C ILE A 263 -17.65 26.15 -5.22
N VAL A 264 -17.66 25.11 -6.07
CA VAL A 264 -17.86 25.20 -7.51
C VAL A 264 -19.07 24.35 -7.85
N SER A 265 -20.17 24.93 -8.27
CA SER A 265 -21.41 24.21 -8.48
C SER A 265 -22.10 24.64 -9.78
N GLY A 266 -22.66 23.69 -10.50
CA GLY A 266 -23.45 23.96 -11.71
C GLY A 266 -23.40 22.83 -12.72
N ASN A 267 -24.15 23.03 -13.81
CA ASN A 267 -24.23 22.14 -14.98
C ASN A 267 -24.09 22.89 -16.33
N ASP A 268 -24.00 24.22 -16.30
CA ASP A 268 -23.65 25.02 -17.49
C ASP A 268 -22.13 25.18 -17.54
N PRO A 269 -21.44 24.71 -18.59
CA PRO A 269 -19.99 24.73 -18.70
C PRO A 269 -19.33 26.08 -18.44
N ALA A 270 -19.84 27.17 -19.06
CA ALA A 270 -19.17 28.45 -18.98
C ALA A 270 -19.12 29.03 -17.53
N PRO A 271 -20.20 29.11 -16.76
CA PRO A 271 -20.16 29.51 -15.36
C PRO A 271 -19.30 28.57 -14.52
N VAL A 272 -19.35 27.25 -14.76
CA VAL A 272 -18.57 26.28 -14.00
C VAL A 272 -17.06 26.43 -14.27
N HIS A 273 -16.64 26.65 -15.51
CA HIS A 273 -15.25 26.97 -15.84
C HIS A 273 -14.77 28.24 -15.15
N GLN A 274 -15.58 29.29 -15.14
CA GLN A 274 -15.24 30.55 -14.47
C GLN A 274 -15.12 30.37 -12.94
N ALA A 275 -16.05 29.63 -12.33
CA ALA A 275 -16.01 29.34 -10.90
C ALA A 275 -14.79 28.46 -10.55
N MET A 276 -14.48 27.43 -11.33
CA MET A 276 -13.31 26.58 -11.13
C MET A 276 -12.01 27.36 -11.28
N ALA A 277 -11.93 28.24 -12.28
CA ALA A 277 -10.77 29.11 -12.43
C ALA A 277 -10.56 30.03 -11.22
N ALA A 278 -11.62 30.63 -10.70
CA ALA A 278 -11.56 31.46 -9.50
C ALA A 278 -11.11 30.67 -8.26
N ALA A 279 -11.65 29.46 -8.08
CA ALA A 279 -11.30 28.58 -6.96
C ALA A 279 -9.84 28.12 -7.04
N MET A 280 -9.38 27.65 -8.22
CA MET A 280 -7.98 27.24 -8.44
C MET A 280 -7.01 28.40 -8.22
N ASN A 281 -7.30 29.60 -8.72
CA ASN A 281 -6.47 30.79 -8.47
C ASN A 281 -6.37 31.07 -6.98
N THR A 282 -7.49 31.04 -6.26
CA THR A 282 -7.51 31.25 -4.80
C THR A 282 -6.70 30.18 -4.08
N CYS A 283 -6.79 28.91 -4.47
CA CYS A 283 -5.98 27.84 -3.89
C CYS A 283 -4.49 28.12 -4.06
N MET A 284 -4.06 28.45 -5.28
CA MET A 284 -2.65 28.71 -5.58
C MET A 284 -2.13 29.94 -4.85
N ASP A 285 -2.92 31.02 -4.77
CA ASP A 285 -2.54 32.24 -4.08
C ASP A 285 -2.35 32.00 -2.57
N ARG A 286 -3.24 31.26 -1.94
CA ARG A 286 -3.15 30.91 -0.53
C ARG A 286 -1.98 29.98 -0.23
N ILE A 287 -1.77 28.95 -1.05
CA ILE A 287 -0.63 28.05 -0.91
C ILE A 287 0.67 28.82 -1.02
N ALA A 288 0.81 29.66 -2.05
CA ALA A 288 2.02 30.50 -2.22
C ALA A 288 2.22 31.45 -1.04
N GLN A 289 1.15 32.01 -0.47
CA GLN A 289 1.21 32.87 0.72
C GLN A 289 1.71 32.07 1.94
N TYR A 290 1.14 30.90 2.24
CA TYR A 290 1.54 30.08 3.38
C TYR A 290 2.97 29.60 3.27
N GLN A 291 3.37 29.10 2.09
CA GLN A 291 4.73 28.65 1.86
C GLN A 291 5.76 29.78 1.98
N ARG A 292 5.42 30.97 1.50
CA ARG A 292 6.30 32.14 1.63
C ARG A 292 6.44 32.57 3.10
N ALA A 293 5.34 32.68 3.82
CA ALA A 293 5.35 33.02 5.25
C ALA A 293 6.20 32.01 6.06
N ALA A 294 6.05 30.71 5.77
CA ALA A 294 6.82 29.68 6.45
C ALA A 294 8.32 29.70 6.08
N ARG A 295 8.66 29.90 4.80
CA ARG A 295 10.04 29.78 4.29
C ARG A 295 10.86 31.06 4.44
N GLU A 296 10.23 32.22 4.26
CA GLU A 296 10.91 33.52 4.27
C GLU A 296 10.80 34.19 5.64
N ASP A 297 9.59 34.12 6.27
CA ASP A 297 9.31 34.82 7.53
C ASP A 297 9.43 33.91 8.76
N GLY A 298 9.61 32.58 8.56
CA GLY A 298 9.69 31.59 9.63
C GLY A 298 8.36 31.37 10.38
N ASP A 299 7.22 31.67 9.77
CA ASP A 299 5.90 31.45 10.36
C ASP A 299 5.63 29.95 10.53
N THR A 300 5.47 29.52 11.77
CA THR A 300 5.16 28.14 12.13
C THR A 300 3.66 27.90 12.35
N THR A 301 2.81 28.90 12.08
CA THR A 301 1.35 28.77 12.22
C THR A 301 0.83 27.75 11.21
N ARG A 302 0.11 26.74 11.71
CA ARG A 302 -0.50 25.74 10.83
C ARG A 302 -1.47 26.39 9.86
N PRO A 303 -1.29 26.25 8.54
CA PRO A 303 -2.21 26.79 7.56
C PRO A 303 -3.60 26.17 7.65
N ARG A 304 -4.62 26.94 7.32
CA ARG A 304 -5.92 26.41 6.95
C ARG A 304 -5.92 26.17 5.44
N TRP A 305 -5.52 24.98 5.02
CA TRP A 305 -5.31 24.65 3.62
C TRP A 305 -6.58 24.82 2.78
N PRO A 306 -6.50 25.41 1.59
CA PRO A 306 -7.65 25.51 0.70
C PRO A 306 -8.02 24.15 0.10
N MET A 307 -9.30 23.94 -0.15
CA MET A 307 -9.82 22.80 -0.91
C MET A 307 -11.01 23.23 -1.78
N ILE A 308 -11.37 22.42 -2.75
CA ILE A 308 -12.52 22.67 -3.63
C ILE A 308 -13.59 21.62 -3.36
N VAL A 309 -14.84 22.04 -3.28
CA VAL A 309 -16.02 21.18 -3.38
C VAL A 309 -16.62 21.40 -4.77
N MET A 310 -16.45 20.43 -5.66
CA MET A 310 -16.93 20.48 -7.03
C MET A 310 -18.25 19.71 -7.13
N HIS A 311 -19.36 20.44 -7.20
CA HIS A 311 -20.71 19.89 -7.28
C HIS A 311 -21.23 19.98 -8.71
N THR A 312 -21.06 18.89 -9.48
CA THR A 312 -21.45 18.77 -10.89
C THR A 312 -22.22 17.47 -11.11
N PRO A 313 -23.08 17.36 -12.14
CA PRO A 313 -23.85 16.14 -12.37
C PRO A 313 -22.99 14.91 -12.64
N LYS A 314 -23.38 13.75 -12.10
CA LYS A 314 -22.79 12.48 -12.49
C LYS A 314 -23.06 12.21 -13.98
N GLY A 315 -22.01 11.89 -14.74
CA GLY A 315 -22.14 11.65 -16.16
C GLY A 315 -22.47 12.92 -16.97
N TRP A 316 -22.10 14.09 -16.46
CA TRP A 316 -22.29 15.37 -17.13
C TRP A 316 -21.94 15.29 -18.61
N THR A 317 -22.83 15.77 -19.48
CA THR A 317 -22.75 15.67 -20.94
C THR A 317 -23.09 14.31 -21.58
N CYS A 318 -23.42 13.27 -20.81
CA CYS A 318 -23.93 12.03 -21.39
C CYS A 318 -25.41 12.17 -21.80
N PRO A 319 -25.98 11.18 -22.53
CA PRO A 319 -27.41 11.19 -22.86
C PRO A 319 -28.26 11.35 -21.57
N PRO A 320 -29.18 12.34 -21.55
CA PRO A 320 -29.99 12.62 -20.38
C PRO A 320 -30.98 11.51 -20.07
N VAL A 321 -31.51 10.83 -21.09
CA VAL A 321 -32.47 9.72 -20.96
C VAL A 321 -32.08 8.60 -21.92
N VAL A 322 -32.10 7.34 -21.40
CA VAL A 322 -31.89 6.13 -22.17
C VAL A 322 -32.99 5.13 -21.83
N ASP A 323 -33.69 4.60 -22.86
CA ASP A 323 -34.81 3.67 -22.70
C ASP A 323 -35.89 4.18 -21.73
N GLY A 324 -36.22 5.48 -21.81
CA GLY A 324 -37.16 6.13 -20.90
C GLY A 324 -36.66 6.36 -19.47
N GLN A 325 -35.41 6.07 -19.17
CA GLN A 325 -34.85 6.25 -17.83
C GLN A 325 -33.87 7.42 -17.83
N ARG A 326 -34.00 8.32 -16.84
CA ARG A 326 -33.01 9.38 -16.63
C ARG A 326 -31.64 8.80 -16.30
N VAL A 327 -30.59 9.22 -17.01
CA VAL A 327 -29.21 8.75 -16.88
C VAL A 327 -28.32 9.86 -16.32
N GLU A 328 -28.19 10.99 -17.02
CA GLU A 328 -27.40 12.12 -16.54
C GLU A 328 -27.89 12.61 -15.17
N GLY A 329 -26.96 12.88 -14.24
CA GLY A 329 -27.24 13.28 -12.88
C GLY A 329 -27.81 12.18 -12.00
N THR A 330 -27.69 10.91 -12.40
CA THR A 330 -28.14 9.78 -11.59
C THR A 330 -27.08 8.66 -11.54
N PHE A 331 -27.31 7.67 -10.69
CA PHE A 331 -26.44 6.49 -10.60
C PHE A 331 -26.33 5.71 -11.92
N ARG A 332 -27.31 5.84 -12.86
CA ARG A 332 -27.30 5.13 -14.13
C ARG A 332 -26.16 5.58 -15.06
N ALA A 333 -25.65 6.80 -14.87
CA ALA A 333 -24.45 7.25 -15.55
C ALA A 333 -23.13 6.67 -15.01
N HIS A 334 -23.18 5.84 -13.95
CA HIS A 334 -21.97 5.36 -13.28
C HIS A 334 -21.02 4.62 -14.24
N GLN A 335 -21.52 3.72 -15.05
CA GLN A 335 -20.74 2.89 -15.98
C GLN A 335 -20.89 3.37 -17.43
N VAL A 336 -21.54 2.55 -18.26
CA VAL A 336 -21.71 2.73 -19.70
C VAL A 336 -23.14 3.20 -19.96
N PRO A 337 -23.37 4.49 -20.28
CA PRO A 337 -24.71 5.04 -20.49
C PRO A 337 -25.53 4.34 -21.58
N LEU A 338 -24.88 3.88 -22.66
CA LEU A 338 -25.53 3.23 -23.80
C LEU A 338 -25.03 1.79 -23.96
N PRO A 339 -25.52 0.84 -23.13
CA PRO A 339 -24.95 -0.51 -23.05
C PRO A 339 -25.18 -1.36 -24.32
N ASN A 340 -26.17 -1.03 -25.15
CA ASN A 340 -26.55 -1.78 -26.32
C ASN A 340 -26.10 -1.12 -27.65
N ALA A 341 -25.17 -0.16 -27.63
CA ALA A 341 -24.78 0.62 -28.82
C ALA A 341 -24.34 -0.22 -30.04
N ARG A 342 -23.73 -1.41 -29.80
CA ARG A 342 -23.35 -2.32 -30.87
C ARG A 342 -24.55 -3.00 -31.53
N THR A 343 -25.57 -3.38 -30.82
CA THR A 343 -26.70 -4.20 -31.27
C THR A 343 -27.98 -3.42 -31.55
N ASP A 344 -28.18 -2.31 -30.82
CA ASP A 344 -29.34 -1.45 -30.97
C ASP A 344 -29.03 -0.26 -31.87
N PRO A 345 -29.76 -0.08 -32.97
CA PRO A 345 -29.56 1.06 -33.89
C PRO A 345 -29.82 2.42 -33.25
N GLU A 346 -30.77 2.50 -32.29
CA GLU A 346 -31.08 3.78 -31.64
C GLU A 346 -30.00 4.15 -30.62
N HIS A 347 -29.52 3.23 -29.80
CA HIS A 347 -28.36 3.46 -28.92
C HIS A 347 -27.12 3.89 -29.74
N ARG A 348 -26.89 3.26 -30.90
CA ARG A 348 -25.78 3.62 -31.77
C ARG A 348 -25.95 5.01 -32.37
N ARG A 349 -27.15 5.37 -32.80
CA ARG A 349 -27.47 6.72 -33.31
C ARG A 349 -27.24 7.78 -32.22
N VAL A 350 -27.70 7.51 -31.00
CA VAL A 350 -27.52 8.44 -29.89
C VAL A 350 -26.05 8.52 -29.48
N LEU A 351 -25.29 7.43 -29.51
CA LEU A 351 -23.84 7.44 -29.29
C LEU A 351 -23.12 8.35 -30.31
N GLU A 352 -23.47 8.25 -31.60
CA GLU A 352 -22.89 9.12 -32.62
C GLU A 352 -23.22 10.60 -32.36
N LEU A 353 -24.46 10.91 -31.99
CA LEU A 353 -24.87 12.26 -31.66
C LEU A 353 -24.17 12.78 -30.41
N TRP A 354 -23.99 11.94 -29.40
CA TRP A 354 -23.24 12.28 -28.18
C TRP A 354 -21.79 12.62 -28.51
N LEU A 355 -21.08 11.78 -29.25
CA LEU A 355 -19.72 12.05 -29.69
C LEU A 355 -19.66 13.36 -30.55
N ARG A 356 -20.59 13.56 -31.48
CA ARG A 356 -20.67 14.78 -32.28
C ARG A 356 -21.03 16.03 -31.49
N SER A 357 -21.70 15.90 -30.34
CA SER A 357 -22.00 17.05 -29.49
C SER A 357 -20.72 17.75 -28.97
N TYR A 358 -19.61 17.04 -28.85
CA TYR A 358 -18.32 17.63 -28.49
C TYR A 358 -17.61 18.37 -29.61
N ARG A 359 -18.14 18.31 -30.84
CA ARG A 359 -17.59 18.94 -32.06
C ARG A 359 -16.16 18.56 -32.34
N PRO A 360 -15.85 17.25 -32.56
CA PRO A 360 -14.50 16.77 -32.77
C PRO A 360 -13.78 17.47 -33.96
N GLU A 361 -14.50 17.96 -34.93
CA GLU A 361 -13.98 18.75 -36.07
C GLU A 361 -13.36 20.10 -35.67
N GLU A 362 -13.68 20.62 -34.49
CA GLU A 362 -13.04 21.82 -33.91
C GLU A 362 -11.82 21.48 -33.06
N LEU A 363 -11.63 20.22 -32.70
CA LEU A 363 -10.67 19.75 -31.71
C LEU A 363 -9.51 18.97 -32.33
N PHE A 364 -9.77 18.32 -33.46
CA PHE A 364 -8.78 17.46 -34.12
C PHE A 364 -8.76 17.79 -35.64
N ASP A 365 -7.55 17.83 -36.19
CA ASP A 365 -7.34 18.02 -37.63
C ASP A 365 -7.71 16.73 -38.40
N ASP A 366 -7.68 16.84 -39.76
CA ASP A 366 -8.03 15.73 -40.65
C ASP A 366 -7.17 14.46 -40.44
N ASP A 367 -5.94 14.60 -39.96
CA ASP A 367 -5.06 13.48 -39.61
C ASP A 367 -5.24 12.96 -38.18
N GLY A 368 -6.15 13.54 -37.39
CA GLY A 368 -6.44 13.16 -36.03
C GLY A 368 -5.56 13.84 -34.98
N SER A 369 -4.64 14.71 -35.40
CA SER A 369 -3.82 15.47 -34.43
C SER A 369 -4.66 16.53 -33.71
N PRO A 370 -4.40 16.78 -32.40
CA PRO A 370 -5.03 17.90 -31.71
C PRO A 370 -4.70 19.22 -32.38
N VAL A 371 -5.70 20.09 -32.55
CA VAL A 371 -5.50 21.43 -33.16
C VAL A 371 -4.48 22.26 -32.35
N PRO A 372 -3.76 23.22 -32.94
CA PRO A 372 -2.74 24.02 -32.27
C PRO A 372 -3.22 24.67 -30.97
N ALA A 373 -4.46 25.10 -30.90
CA ALA A 373 -5.05 25.71 -29.72
C ALA A 373 -5.12 24.77 -28.52
N LEU A 374 -5.26 23.46 -28.74
CA LEU A 374 -5.17 22.44 -27.67
C LEU A 374 -3.73 22.20 -27.28
N VAL A 375 -2.81 22.11 -28.22
CA VAL A 375 -1.37 21.90 -27.96
C VAL A 375 -0.80 23.05 -27.11
N GLU A 376 -1.23 24.28 -27.34
CA GLU A 376 -0.85 25.46 -26.55
C GLU A 376 -1.31 25.39 -25.08
N GLN A 377 -2.28 24.53 -24.74
CA GLN A 377 -2.71 24.31 -23.35
C GLN A 377 -1.79 23.36 -22.57
N ILE A 378 -0.91 22.64 -23.22
CA ILE A 378 0.03 21.71 -22.57
C ILE A 378 1.07 22.52 -21.79
N PRO A 379 1.22 22.29 -20.48
CA PRO A 379 2.28 22.93 -19.70
C PRO A 379 3.66 22.41 -20.10
N THR A 380 4.69 23.21 -19.87
CA THR A 380 6.10 22.79 -20.09
C THR A 380 6.48 21.57 -19.28
N ARG A 381 5.82 21.36 -18.14
CA ARG A 381 5.93 20.17 -17.27
C ARG A 381 4.55 19.56 -17.13
N PRO A 382 4.13 18.73 -18.07
CA PRO A 382 2.82 18.10 -18.02
C PRO A 382 2.75 17.10 -16.84
N MET A 383 1.59 16.99 -16.22
CA MET A 383 1.39 16.10 -15.07
C MET A 383 1.58 14.64 -15.47
N SER A 384 1.19 14.26 -16.68
CA SER A 384 1.35 12.89 -17.19
C SER A 384 2.79 12.44 -17.42
N LEU A 385 3.74 13.38 -17.56
CA LEU A 385 5.18 13.11 -17.72
C LEU A 385 6.01 13.57 -16.53
N ASN A 386 5.37 13.96 -15.43
CA ASN A 386 6.10 14.39 -14.25
C ASN A 386 6.86 13.20 -13.62
N PRO A 387 8.19 13.29 -13.45
CA PRO A 387 8.99 12.21 -12.88
C PRO A 387 8.59 11.85 -11.44
N ILE A 388 7.95 12.75 -10.68
CA ILE A 388 7.38 12.46 -9.35
C ILE A 388 6.38 11.28 -9.43
N ALA A 389 5.56 11.21 -10.49
CA ALA A 389 4.62 10.12 -10.70
C ALA A 389 5.30 8.81 -11.18
N ASN A 390 6.60 8.81 -11.40
CA ASN A 390 7.44 7.65 -11.66
C ASN A 390 8.68 7.71 -10.76
N GLY A 391 8.44 7.67 -9.45
CA GLY A 391 9.42 8.03 -8.42
C GLY A 391 10.73 7.26 -8.47
N GLY A 392 10.75 6.08 -9.08
CA GLY A 392 11.97 5.34 -9.34
C GLY A 392 13.01 6.08 -10.20
N LEU A 393 12.60 7.13 -10.93
CA LEU A 393 13.53 8.06 -11.61
C LEU A 393 14.24 9.03 -10.65
N LEU A 394 13.73 9.18 -9.43
CA LEU A 394 14.14 10.21 -8.46
C LEU A 394 14.77 9.63 -7.20
N ILE A 395 14.95 8.32 -7.13
CA ILE A 395 15.54 7.65 -5.96
C ILE A 395 16.90 8.27 -5.64
N ARG A 396 17.10 8.56 -4.36
CA ARG A 396 18.40 8.84 -3.76
C ARG A 396 18.71 7.73 -2.78
N ASP A 397 19.85 7.08 -2.94
CA ASP A 397 20.27 6.04 -2.01
C ASP A 397 20.36 6.60 -0.59
N LEU A 398 20.02 5.77 0.38
CA LEU A 398 20.20 6.11 1.78
C LEU A 398 21.68 6.06 2.16
N ASP A 399 22.14 7.05 2.92
CA ASP A 399 23.42 6.98 3.65
C ASP A 399 23.20 6.10 4.89
N LEU A 400 23.48 4.82 4.76
CA LEU A 400 23.32 3.83 5.82
C LEU A 400 24.62 3.64 6.59
N PRO A 401 24.62 3.82 7.94
CA PRO A 401 25.76 3.42 8.76
C PRO A 401 25.99 1.91 8.67
N ASP A 402 27.23 1.45 8.84
CA ASP A 402 27.48 -0.01 8.87
C ASP A 402 26.74 -0.63 10.06
N TRP A 403 25.82 -1.54 9.77
CA TRP A 403 25.03 -2.20 10.80
C TRP A 403 25.88 -2.99 11.80
N ARG A 404 27.11 -3.39 11.43
CA ARG A 404 28.04 -4.14 12.28
C ARG A 404 28.53 -3.32 13.46
N ASP A 405 28.58 -1.99 13.31
CA ASP A 405 28.98 -1.07 14.38
C ASP A 405 27.94 -1.00 15.52
N TYR A 406 26.74 -1.53 15.30
CA TYR A 406 25.64 -1.56 16.27
C TYR A 406 25.40 -2.95 16.82
N CYS A 407 26.12 -3.97 16.35
CA CYS A 407 25.97 -5.34 16.80
C CYS A 407 26.29 -5.47 18.29
N VAL A 408 25.57 -6.35 18.94
CA VAL A 408 25.88 -6.78 20.31
C VAL A 408 26.97 -7.84 20.29
N ASP A 409 27.82 -7.83 21.31
CA ASP A 409 28.89 -8.84 21.47
C ASP A 409 28.29 -10.19 21.91
N VAL A 410 28.55 -11.24 21.12
CA VAL A 410 28.13 -12.61 21.43
C VAL A 410 29.37 -13.45 21.78
N VAL A 411 29.68 -13.50 23.05
CA VAL A 411 30.82 -14.28 23.58
C VAL A 411 30.61 -15.78 23.41
N ALA A 412 29.37 -16.22 23.62
CA ALA A 412 28.92 -17.59 23.35
C ALA A 412 27.41 -17.53 23.02
N PRO A 413 26.89 -18.49 22.23
CA PRO A 413 25.46 -18.52 21.90
C PRO A 413 24.59 -18.50 23.17
N GLY A 414 23.64 -17.51 23.20
CA GLY A 414 22.70 -17.35 24.30
C GLY A 414 23.28 -16.75 25.59
N ALA A 415 24.53 -16.33 25.64
CA ALA A 415 25.16 -15.75 26.83
C ALA A 415 24.71 -14.31 27.14
N GLY A 416 24.30 -13.55 26.11
CA GLY A 416 23.70 -12.21 26.18
C GLY A 416 22.21 -12.24 25.98
N GLN A 417 21.54 -11.17 26.44
CA GLN A 417 20.12 -10.94 26.17
C GLN A 417 19.89 -9.47 25.86
N HIS A 418 19.29 -9.19 24.73
CA HIS A 418 18.98 -7.82 24.31
C HIS A 418 17.54 -7.70 23.78
N GLU A 419 16.98 -6.49 23.85
CA GLU A 419 15.77 -6.09 23.14
C GLU A 419 16.17 -5.84 21.68
N ALA A 420 15.93 -6.80 20.78
CA ALA A 420 16.41 -6.73 19.38
C ALA A 420 15.97 -5.45 18.67
N THR A 421 14.72 -5.02 18.87
CA THR A 421 14.22 -3.78 18.27
C THR A 421 14.84 -2.52 18.87
N ARG A 422 15.30 -2.52 20.14
CA ARG A 422 16.06 -1.39 20.70
C ARG A 422 17.42 -1.24 20.01
N VAL A 423 18.10 -2.35 19.80
CA VAL A 423 19.38 -2.35 19.06
C VAL A 423 19.17 -1.83 17.64
N LEU A 424 18.10 -2.26 16.97
CA LEU A 424 17.72 -1.70 15.68
C LEU A 424 17.38 -0.20 15.77
N GLY A 425 16.71 0.24 16.84
CA GLY A 425 16.34 1.63 17.09
C GLY A 425 17.54 2.58 17.12
N SER A 426 18.64 2.14 17.76
CA SER A 426 19.90 2.91 17.77
C SER A 426 20.51 3.04 16.37
N TRP A 427 20.42 2.01 15.53
CA TRP A 427 20.84 2.10 14.13
C TRP A 427 19.91 2.99 13.30
N LEU A 428 18.60 2.85 13.44
CA LEU A 428 17.60 3.69 12.74
C LEU A 428 17.69 5.17 13.15
N ARG A 429 18.09 5.48 14.39
CA ARG A 429 18.43 6.84 14.83
C ARG A 429 19.44 7.47 13.89
N ASP A 430 20.53 6.77 13.64
CA ASP A 430 21.62 7.31 12.83
C ASP A 430 21.27 7.28 11.34
N VAL A 431 20.48 6.32 10.87
CA VAL A 431 19.86 6.35 9.53
C VAL A 431 19.01 7.62 9.37
N THR A 432 18.18 7.93 10.35
CA THR A 432 17.33 9.14 10.33
C THR A 432 18.17 10.42 10.30
N ALA A 433 19.20 10.49 11.13
CA ALA A 433 20.09 11.66 11.20
C ALA A 433 20.86 11.91 9.90
N ARG A 434 21.28 10.85 9.19
CA ARG A 434 22.00 10.94 7.92
C ARG A 434 21.12 11.24 6.72
N ASN A 435 19.81 10.98 6.84
CA ASN A 435 18.85 11.11 5.74
C ASN A 435 17.68 12.06 6.06
N PRO A 436 17.93 13.32 6.44
CA PRO A 436 16.93 14.24 7.00
C PRO A 436 15.83 14.66 6.01
N HIS A 437 15.99 14.41 4.71
CA HIS A 437 15.06 14.79 3.64
C HIS A 437 14.66 13.62 2.73
N ASN A 438 14.94 12.38 3.15
CA ASN A 438 14.75 11.22 2.32
C ASN A 438 14.28 9.97 3.08
N PHE A 439 14.05 10.09 4.38
CA PHE A 439 13.67 8.97 5.25
C PHE A 439 12.67 9.39 6.33
N LEU A 440 11.58 8.64 6.47
CA LEU A 440 10.57 8.82 7.51
C LEU A 440 10.24 7.49 8.20
N THR A 441 9.94 7.56 9.48
CA THR A 441 9.41 6.44 10.27
C THR A 441 7.95 6.70 10.60
N PHE A 442 7.08 5.73 10.36
CA PHE A 442 5.65 5.77 10.62
C PHE A 442 5.27 4.76 11.70
N ALA A 443 4.45 5.17 12.66
CA ALA A 443 3.98 4.30 13.73
C ALA A 443 2.59 4.74 14.22
N PRO A 444 1.66 3.80 14.55
CA PRO A 444 0.37 4.14 15.11
C PRO A 444 0.46 4.34 16.65
N ASP A 445 1.21 5.39 17.08
CA ASP A 445 1.52 5.70 18.49
C ASP A 445 2.33 4.58 19.20
N GLU A 446 3.11 3.83 18.44
CA GLU A 446 3.79 2.62 18.94
C GLU A 446 5.32 2.71 18.92
N LEU A 447 5.90 3.83 18.49
CA LEU A 447 7.36 3.97 18.32
C LEU A 447 8.12 3.61 19.59
N ALA A 448 7.73 4.20 20.72
CA ALA A 448 8.36 3.93 22.01
C ALA A 448 8.03 2.51 22.53
N SER A 449 6.79 2.05 22.32
CA SER A 449 6.38 0.70 22.69
C SER A 449 7.13 -0.37 21.90
N ASN A 450 7.49 -0.08 20.64
CA ASN A 450 8.29 -0.94 19.77
C ASN A 450 9.80 -0.84 20.04
N ARG A 451 10.21 -0.08 21.08
CA ARG A 451 11.61 0.15 21.48
C ARG A 451 12.45 0.93 20.47
N LEU A 452 11.80 1.78 19.66
CA LEU A 452 12.46 2.61 18.63
C LEU A 452 12.64 4.07 19.08
N GLN A 453 12.39 4.40 20.33
CA GLN A 453 12.46 5.77 20.85
C GLN A 453 13.83 6.45 20.70
N ASP A 454 14.91 5.70 20.48
CA ASP A 454 16.24 6.25 20.22
C ASP A 454 16.24 7.17 18.97
N ILE A 455 15.32 6.93 18.02
CA ILE A 455 15.09 7.80 16.87
C ILE A 455 14.78 9.24 17.32
N LEU A 456 14.05 9.42 18.43
CA LEU A 456 13.66 10.72 18.95
C LEU A 456 14.83 11.52 19.57
N GLU A 457 16.00 10.91 19.74
CA GLU A 457 17.22 11.62 20.16
C GLU A 457 17.74 12.59 19.09
N VAL A 458 17.44 12.35 17.81
CA VAL A 458 17.93 13.13 16.66
C VAL A 458 16.82 13.87 15.91
N THR A 459 15.56 13.60 16.24
CA THR A 459 14.40 14.21 15.59
C THR A 459 13.24 14.32 16.58
N GLY A 460 12.12 14.91 16.15
CA GLY A 460 10.86 14.86 16.90
C GLY A 460 9.79 14.08 16.15
N ARG A 461 8.63 13.94 16.79
CA ARG A 461 7.39 13.53 16.14
C ARG A 461 6.85 14.68 15.29
N ASP A 462 6.56 14.42 14.04
CA ASP A 462 6.02 15.45 13.12
C ASP A 462 4.64 15.92 13.58
N TRP A 463 4.50 17.20 13.81
CA TRP A 463 3.25 17.79 14.30
C TRP A 463 3.13 19.27 13.94
N GLN A 464 2.05 19.64 13.26
CA GLN A 464 1.78 21.02 12.82
C GLN A 464 0.72 21.72 13.67
N GLY A 465 0.31 21.18 14.79
CA GLY A 465 -0.70 21.77 15.67
C GLY A 465 -0.11 22.48 16.87
N GLU A 466 -0.99 22.84 17.80
CA GLU A 466 -0.58 23.37 19.10
C GLU A 466 0.19 22.30 19.89
N VAL A 467 1.19 22.74 20.65
CA VAL A 467 1.97 21.88 21.57
C VAL A 467 1.53 22.19 22.99
N GLY A 468 0.99 21.20 23.67
CA GLY A 468 0.53 21.31 25.05
C GLY A 468 1.70 21.25 26.05
N ARG A 469 1.44 21.71 27.27
CA ARG A 469 2.46 21.79 28.34
C ARG A 469 3.16 20.45 28.67
N TRP A 470 2.47 19.34 28.43
CA TRP A 470 2.91 18.00 28.81
C TRP A 470 3.33 17.16 27.60
N ASP A 471 3.26 17.72 26.41
CA ASP A 471 3.69 17.05 25.18
C ASP A 471 5.21 16.99 25.15
N VAL A 472 5.73 15.86 24.68
CA VAL A 472 7.17 15.62 24.56
C VAL A 472 7.52 15.20 23.13
N ASP A 473 8.69 15.62 22.71
CA ASP A 473 9.29 15.24 21.42
C ASP A 473 8.45 15.61 20.17
N LEU A 474 7.52 16.56 20.29
CA LEU A 474 6.81 17.11 19.13
C LEU A 474 7.66 18.15 18.40
N SER A 475 7.64 18.11 17.07
CA SER A 475 8.42 19.03 16.23
C SER A 475 7.70 19.30 14.91
N PRO A 476 7.65 20.56 14.45
CA PRO A 476 7.09 20.86 13.12
C PRO A 476 7.93 20.32 11.95
N VAL A 477 9.15 19.86 12.23
CA VAL A 477 10.08 19.29 11.24
C VAL A 477 10.52 17.87 11.62
N GLY A 478 9.69 17.18 12.42
CA GLY A 478 9.94 15.81 12.86
C GLY A 478 10.05 14.82 11.71
N ARG A 479 10.76 13.72 11.95
CA ARG A 479 10.95 12.63 11.01
C ARG A 479 10.24 11.35 11.43
N ALA A 480 9.56 11.36 12.56
CA ALA A 480 8.68 10.32 13.03
C ALA A 480 7.22 10.78 12.91
N VAL A 481 6.42 10.12 12.11
CA VAL A 481 4.98 10.39 11.96
C VAL A 481 4.24 9.38 12.82
N GLU A 482 3.69 9.86 13.93
CA GLU A 482 2.88 9.03 14.83
C GLU A 482 1.43 9.47 14.84
N VAL A 483 0.54 8.56 14.46
CA VAL A 483 -0.90 8.75 14.48
C VAL A 483 -1.59 7.41 14.70
N LEU A 484 -2.50 7.32 15.67
CA LEU A 484 -3.20 6.08 15.99
C LEU A 484 -4.20 5.70 14.88
N SER A 485 -3.64 5.42 13.72
CA SER A 485 -4.34 4.96 12.51
C SER A 485 -3.33 4.30 11.57
N GLU A 486 -3.37 2.99 11.49
CA GLU A 486 -2.54 2.18 10.60
C GLU A 486 -2.74 2.58 9.14
N HIS A 487 -3.99 2.88 8.74
CA HIS A 487 -4.30 3.38 7.40
C HIS A 487 -3.56 4.70 7.07
N MET A 488 -3.51 5.65 8.03
CA MET A 488 -2.79 6.90 7.80
C MET A 488 -1.28 6.66 7.72
N CYS A 489 -0.73 5.83 8.60
CA CYS A 489 0.69 5.50 8.60
C CYS A 489 1.12 4.86 7.29
N GLU A 490 0.43 3.81 6.85
CA GLU A 490 0.76 3.11 5.62
C GLU A 490 0.52 3.96 4.37
N GLY A 491 -0.65 4.60 4.26
CA GLY A 491 -0.97 5.38 3.06
C GLY A 491 -0.07 6.60 2.86
N LEU A 492 0.36 7.27 3.94
CA LEU A 492 1.37 8.33 3.86
C LEU A 492 2.72 7.77 3.42
N LEU A 493 3.13 6.62 3.97
CA LEU A 493 4.36 5.95 3.57
C LEU A 493 4.31 5.51 2.10
N GLU A 494 3.22 4.88 1.64
CA GLU A 494 3.08 4.48 0.25
C GLU A 494 3.22 5.66 -0.72
N GLY A 495 2.51 6.78 -0.46
CA GLY A 495 2.65 7.99 -1.27
C GLY A 495 4.09 8.54 -1.28
N TYR A 496 4.79 8.43 -0.17
CA TYR A 496 6.19 8.84 -0.01
C TYR A 496 7.13 7.93 -0.83
N LEU A 497 6.95 6.59 -0.76
CA LEU A 497 7.73 5.61 -1.53
C LEU A 497 7.48 5.74 -3.04
N LEU A 498 6.22 5.91 -3.45
CA LEU A 498 5.82 6.04 -4.85
C LEU A 498 6.47 7.23 -5.55
N THR A 499 6.90 8.23 -4.78
CA THR A 499 7.65 9.41 -5.28
C THR A 499 9.16 9.32 -5.09
N GLY A 500 9.70 8.13 -4.75
CA GLY A 500 11.13 7.84 -4.72
C GLY A 500 11.83 8.12 -3.39
N ARG A 501 11.08 8.25 -2.29
CA ARG A 501 11.59 8.41 -0.92
C ARG A 501 11.63 7.07 -0.18
N HIS A 502 12.26 7.01 0.98
CA HIS A 502 12.41 5.79 1.80
C HIS A 502 11.73 5.92 3.15
N GLY A 503 11.27 4.80 3.69
CA GLY A 503 10.68 4.82 5.03
C GLY A 503 10.42 3.44 5.60
N VAL A 504 9.91 3.45 6.82
CA VAL A 504 9.59 2.27 7.62
C VAL A 504 8.22 2.45 8.27
N PHE A 505 7.42 1.40 8.26
CA PHE A 505 6.21 1.31 9.05
C PHE A 505 6.39 0.26 10.16
N THR A 506 6.34 0.70 11.42
CA THR A 506 6.38 -0.20 12.58
C THR A 506 5.01 -0.29 13.24
N CYS A 507 4.55 -1.52 13.49
CA CYS A 507 3.22 -1.81 14.01
C CYS A 507 3.23 -3.08 14.86
N TYR A 508 2.25 -3.25 15.75
CA TYR A 508 2.01 -4.53 16.40
C TYR A 508 1.55 -5.57 15.37
N GLU A 509 2.07 -6.79 15.49
CA GLU A 509 1.79 -7.88 14.56
C GLU A 509 0.29 -8.14 14.37
N ALA A 510 -0.50 -8.14 15.44
CA ALA A 510 -1.93 -8.42 15.36
C ALA A 510 -2.73 -7.28 14.69
N PHE A 511 -2.24 -6.04 14.74
CA PHE A 511 -2.99 -4.88 14.22
C PHE A 511 -2.65 -4.54 12.78
N ILE A 512 -1.59 -5.10 12.22
CA ILE A 512 -1.27 -4.90 10.80
C ILE A 512 -2.41 -5.36 9.87
N HIS A 513 -3.26 -6.27 10.30
CA HIS A 513 -4.45 -6.67 9.56
C HIS A 513 -5.43 -5.54 9.22
N ILE A 514 -5.36 -4.42 9.94
CA ILE A 514 -6.15 -3.22 9.64
C ILE A 514 -5.85 -2.72 8.22
N VAL A 515 -4.64 -2.95 7.71
CA VAL A 515 -4.20 -2.48 6.38
C VAL A 515 -4.07 -3.59 5.34
N ASP A 516 -4.62 -4.78 5.57
CA ASP A 516 -4.55 -5.90 4.61
C ASP A 516 -4.96 -5.48 3.19
N ALA A 517 -6.03 -4.71 3.07
CA ALA A 517 -6.54 -4.26 1.78
C ALA A 517 -5.60 -3.22 1.12
N MET A 518 -5.08 -2.26 1.89
CA MET A 518 -4.14 -1.25 1.43
C MET A 518 -2.83 -1.90 0.96
N PHE A 519 -2.24 -2.77 1.77
CA PHE A 519 -1.10 -3.60 1.38
C PHE A 519 -1.37 -4.39 0.08
N ASN A 520 -2.55 -5.01 -0.04
CA ASN A 520 -2.93 -5.76 -1.24
C ASN A 520 -2.94 -4.89 -2.50
N GLN A 521 -3.45 -3.67 -2.40
CA GLN A 521 -3.44 -2.70 -3.50
C GLN A 521 -2.00 -2.32 -3.89
N HIS A 522 -1.15 -1.96 -2.90
CA HIS A 522 0.24 -1.60 -3.15
C HIS A 522 1.02 -2.76 -3.79
N ALA A 523 0.83 -3.97 -3.28
CA ALA A 523 1.46 -5.18 -3.84
C ALA A 523 1.07 -5.41 -5.31
N LYS A 524 -0.19 -5.20 -5.67
CA LYS A 524 -0.65 -5.30 -7.06
C LYS A 524 -0.08 -4.19 -7.92
N TRP A 525 0.03 -2.97 -7.39
CA TRP A 525 0.69 -1.86 -8.09
C TRP A 525 2.15 -2.18 -8.41
N LEU A 526 2.90 -2.71 -7.43
CA LEU A 526 4.29 -3.12 -7.63
C LEU A 526 4.40 -4.20 -8.72
N ASP A 527 3.58 -5.26 -8.62
CA ASP A 527 3.60 -6.36 -9.58
C ASP A 527 3.26 -5.90 -11.00
N ALA A 528 2.18 -5.13 -11.18
CA ALA A 528 1.79 -4.56 -12.47
C ALA A 528 2.87 -3.62 -13.04
N SER A 529 3.51 -2.81 -12.19
CA SER A 529 4.57 -1.89 -12.61
C SER A 529 5.77 -2.61 -13.24
N LEU A 530 6.06 -3.86 -12.87
CA LEU A 530 7.13 -4.66 -13.48
C LEU A 530 6.85 -4.99 -14.95
N GLN A 531 5.59 -4.96 -15.37
CA GLN A 531 5.18 -5.25 -16.74
C GLN A 531 5.19 -4.00 -17.64
N VAL A 532 5.37 -2.81 -17.07
CA VAL A 532 5.32 -1.53 -17.78
C VAL A 532 6.76 -1.05 -18.08
N PRO A 533 7.21 -1.05 -19.35
CA PRO A 533 8.63 -0.87 -19.70
C PRO A 533 9.23 0.48 -19.26
N TRP A 534 8.40 1.52 -19.17
CA TRP A 534 8.83 2.86 -18.79
C TRP A 534 8.76 3.14 -17.29
N ARG A 535 8.10 2.27 -16.50
CA ARG A 535 8.11 2.36 -15.04
C ARG A 535 9.47 1.98 -14.46
N ARG A 536 9.83 2.60 -13.35
CA ARG A 536 11.06 2.32 -12.62
C ARG A 536 10.75 1.79 -11.23
N LYS A 537 11.61 0.90 -10.74
CA LYS A 537 11.52 0.36 -9.38
C LYS A 537 11.60 1.48 -8.36
N ILE A 538 10.73 1.45 -7.35
CA ILE A 538 10.67 2.42 -6.25
C ILE A 538 11.30 1.81 -4.99
N PRO A 539 11.60 2.61 -3.93
CA PRO A 539 12.00 2.06 -2.63
C PRO A 539 10.98 1.08 -2.09
N SER A 540 11.47 0.08 -1.37
CA SER A 540 10.62 -0.99 -0.82
C SER A 540 9.74 -0.49 0.32
N LEU A 541 8.54 -1.04 0.43
CA LEU A 541 7.69 -0.94 1.60
C LEU A 541 8.22 -1.86 2.70
N ASN A 542 8.67 -1.29 3.81
CA ASN A 542 9.33 -2.03 4.88
C ASN A 542 8.48 -2.01 6.14
N TYR A 543 7.95 -3.16 6.52
CA TYR A 543 7.27 -3.38 7.78
C TYR A 543 8.25 -3.88 8.85
N LEU A 544 8.11 -3.36 10.07
CA LEU A 544 8.68 -3.92 11.28
C LEU A 544 7.53 -4.29 12.22
N LEU A 545 7.17 -5.56 12.26
CA LEU A 545 6.11 -6.08 13.10
C LEU A 545 6.69 -6.52 14.44
N THR A 546 6.16 -5.93 15.51
CA THR A 546 6.60 -6.20 16.86
C THR A 546 5.43 -6.62 17.75
N SER A 547 5.62 -6.72 19.05
CA SER A 547 4.56 -7.18 19.95
C SER A 547 3.90 -8.45 19.42
N HIS A 548 4.74 -9.34 18.89
CA HIS A 548 4.31 -10.54 18.19
C HIS A 548 3.61 -11.54 19.10
N VAL A 549 2.87 -12.47 18.50
CA VAL A 549 1.95 -13.40 19.15
C VAL A 549 2.52 -14.07 20.42
N TRP A 550 3.79 -14.47 20.44
CA TRP A 550 4.41 -15.21 21.56
C TRP A 550 4.76 -14.36 22.78
N ARG A 551 4.70 -13.05 22.67
CA ARG A 551 5.03 -12.07 23.70
C ARG A 551 3.88 -11.13 24.06
N GLN A 552 2.65 -11.51 23.67
CA GLN A 552 1.41 -10.81 24.01
C GLN A 552 0.57 -11.59 25.04
N ASP A 553 1.21 -12.40 25.85
CA ASP A 553 0.63 -13.18 26.94
C ASP A 553 -0.15 -12.35 27.96
N HIS A 554 0.26 -11.09 28.18
CA HIS A 554 -0.35 -10.16 29.13
C HIS A 554 -1.58 -9.41 28.56
N ASN A 555 -1.64 -9.19 27.25
CA ASN A 555 -2.76 -8.47 26.60
C ASN A 555 -3.91 -9.38 26.17
N GLY A 556 -3.67 -10.69 26.10
CA GLY A 556 -4.68 -11.69 25.73
C GLY A 556 -4.91 -11.80 24.23
N PHE A 557 -5.89 -12.59 23.85
CA PHE A 557 -6.12 -13.06 22.48
C PHE A 557 -6.31 -11.94 21.43
N THR A 558 -6.77 -10.76 21.81
CA THR A 558 -7.00 -9.64 20.87
C THR A 558 -5.70 -9.06 20.30
N HIS A 559 -4.55 -9.35 20.91
CA HIS A 559 -3.22 -8.93 20.48
C HIS A 559 -2.38 -10.10 19.94
N GLN A 560 -3.01 -11.24 19.66
CA GLN A 560 -2.34 -12.49 19.33
C GLN A 560 -2.81 -12.98 17.95
N ASP A 561 -2.26 -12.45 16.87
CA ASP A 561 -2.58 -12.86 15.49
C ASP A 561 -1.36 -12.69 14.57
N PRO A 562 -0.72 -13.79 14.11
CA PRO A 562 0.38 -13.75 13.15
C PRO A 562 -0.09 -13.92 11.69
N GLY A 563 -1.38 -13.82 11.40
CA GLY A 563 -1.99 -14.21 10.11
C GLY A 563 -1.62 -13.31 8.93
N PHE A 564 -1.09 -12.11 9.17
CA PHE A 564 -0.64 -11.24 8.09
C PHE A 564 0.43 -11.91 7.21
N LEU A 565 1.26 -12.79 7.78
CA LEU A 565 2.26 -13.55 7.02
C LEU A 565 1.62 -14.42 5.93
N ASP A 566 0.43 -15.00 6.21
CA ASP A 566 -0.34 -15.77 5.24
C ASP A 566 -0.89 -14.89 4.12
N VAL A 567 -1.34 -13.66 4.44
CA VAL A 567 -1.79 -12.66 3.45
C VAL A 567 -0.65 -12.30 2.51
N VAL A 568 0.53 -11.98 3.06
CA VAL A 568 1.73 -11.59 2.30
C VAL A 568 2.20 -12.73 1.39
N ALA A 569 2.31 -13.94 1.92
CA ALA A 569 2.79 -15.10 1.16
C ALA A 569 1.87 -15.51 -0.03
N ASN A 570 0.68 -14.92 -0.13
CA ASN A 570 -0.23 -15.11 -1.26
C ASN A 570 -0.01 -14.14 -2.43
N LYS A 571 0.90 -13.17 -2.28
CA LYS A 571 1.18 -12.18 -3.32
C LYS A 571 2.24 -12.68 -4.31
N SER A 572 2.47 -11.88 -5.35
CA SER A 572 3.49 -12.21 -6.34
C SER A 572 4.85 -12.47 -5.68
N PRO A 573 5.52 -13.59 -6.03
CA PRO A 573 6.84 -13.92 -5.49
C PRO A 573 7.91 -12.90 -5.87
N ASP A 574 7.69 -12.11 -6.93
CA ASP A 574 8.65 -11.10 -7.37
C ASP A 574 8.70 -9.87 -6.46
N ILE A 575 7.67 -9.66 -5.62
CA ILE A 575 7.56 -8.43 -4.82
C ILE A 575 7.46 -8.65 -3.31
N VAL A 576 7.24 -9.85 -2.78
CA VAL A 576 7.08 -10.06 -1.34
C VAL A 576 8.27 -10.80 -0.72
N ARG A 577 8.61 -10.43 0.51
CA ARG A 577 9.64 -11.06 1.34
C ARG A 577 9.18 -11.10 2.80
N VAL A 578 9.43 -12.21 3.48
CA VAL A 578 9.11 -12.40 4.89
C VAL A 578 10.36 -12.87 5.63
N TYR A 579 10.73 -12.10 6.66
CA TYR A 579 11.92 -12.34 7.46
C TYR A 579 11.58 -12.53 8.95
N LEU A 580 12.19 -13.52 9.57
CA LEU A 580 11.99 -13.93 10.95
C LEU A 580 13.34 -14.01 11.69
N PRO A 581 14.06 -12.90 11.86
CA PRO A 581 15.37 -12.89 12.51
C PRO A 581 15.25 -13.32 13.98
N PRO A 582 16.10 -14.26 14.45
CA PRO A 582 15.99 -14.83 15.79
C PRO A 582 16.65 -14.00 16.91
N ASP A 583 17.47 -12.99 16.57
CA ASP A 583 18.21 -12.16 17.53
C ASP A 583 18.53 -10.76 16.99
N ALA A 584 19.19 -9.94 17.82
CA ALA A 584 19.49 -8.55 17.49
C ALA A 584 20.43 -8.40 16.28
N ASN A 585 21.48 -9.19 16.16
CA ASN A 585 22.46 -9.08 15.08
C ASN A 585 21.90 -9.53 13.73
N THR A 586 21.09 -10.57 13.73
CA THR A 586 20.37 -11.00 12.52
C THR A 586 19.28 -9.99 12.10
N LEU A 587 18.63 -9.32 13.06
CA LEU A 587 17.67 -8.25 12.78
C LEU A 587 18.36 -7.06 12.09
N LEU A 588 19.50 -6.58 12.61
CA LEU A 588 20.28 -5.51 12.01
C LEU A 588 20.69 -5.83 10.57
N SER A 589 21.26 -7.02 10.35
CA SER A 589 21.68 -7.48 9.01
C SER A 589 20.51 -7.55 8.03
N THR A 590 19.38 -8.07 8.49
CA THR A 590 18.15 -8.19 7.67
C THR A 590 17.59 -6.81 7.33
N TYR A 591 17.55 -5.89 8.30
CA TYR A 591 16.94 -4.59 8.09
C TYR A 591 17.81 -3.66 7.21
N ASP A 592 19.13 -3.75 7.30
CA ASP A 592 20.05 -3.10 6.35
C ASP A 592 19.78 -3.57 4.90
N HIS A 593 19.58 -4.89 4.72
CA HIS A 593 19.20 -5.44 3.41
C HIS A 593 17.83 -4.90 2.95
N CYS A 594 16.82 -4.86 3.81
CA CYS A 594 15.49 -4.36 3.47
C CYS A 594 15.53 -2.89 3.02
N LEU A 595 16.26 -2.01 3.73
CA LEU A 595 16.35 -0.59 3.37
C LEU A 595 17.13 -0.33 2.08
N ARG A 596 18.00 -1.25 1.65
CA ARG A 596 18.71 -1.17 0.35
C ARG A 596 17.88 -1.74 -0.79
N SER A 597 16.87 -2.51 -0.50
CA SER A 597 16.07 -3.18 -1.53
C SER A 597 15.10 -2.22 -2.21
N LEU A 598 14.78 -2.53 -3.47
CA LEU A 598 13.86 -1.76 -4.29
C LEU A 598 12.72 -2.64 -4.79
N HIS A 599 11.51 -2.10 -4.74
CA HIS A 599 10.33 -2.70 -5.35
C HIS A 599 9.84 -3.96 -4.65
N TYR A 600 10.06 -4.05 -3.33
CA TYR A 600 9.55 -5.14 -2.50
C TYR A 600 8.59 -4.62 -1.42
N ALA A 601 7.76 -5.51 -0.94
CA ALA A 601 7.15 -5.41 0.37
C ALA A 601 7.88 -6.39 1.30
N ASN A 602 8.70 -5.84 2.19
CA ASN A 602 9.47 -6.61 3.17
C ASN A 602 8.70 -6.62 4.48
N VAL A 603 8.41 -7.81 5.00
CA VAL A 603 7.78 -8.00 6.30
C VAL A 603 8.79 -8.64 7.24
N VAL A 604 9.17 -7.92 8.29
CA VAL A 604 10.13 -8.37 9.30
C VAL A 604 9.40 -8.46 10.63
N VAL A 605 9.38 -9.65 11.24
CA VAL A 605 8.82 -9.85 12.59
C VAL A 605 9.97 -9.95 13.59
N ALA A 606 9.95 -9.13 14.65
CA ALA A 606 11.05 -9.05 15.61
C ALA A 606 10.58 -8.86 17.04
N GLY A 607 11.36 -9.45 18.00
CA GLY A 607 11.12 -9.32 19.42
C GLY A 607 11.53 -7.98 19.98
N LYS A 608 10.66 -7.40 20.84
CA LYS A 608 10.92 -6.16 21.60
C LYS A 608 11.23 -6.38 23.07
N GLN A 609 11.03 -7.56 23.59
CA GLN A 609 11.46 -7.95 24.92
C GLN A 609 12.88 -8.52 24.88
N PRO A 610 13.60 -8.53 26.02
CA PRO A 610 14.89 -9.19 26.09
C PRO A 610 14.83 -10.65 25.64
N GLY A 611 15.68 -10.99 24.69
CA GLY A 611 15.84 -12.34 24.16
C GLY A 611 17.32 -12.70 24.01
N PRO A 612 17.67 -14.00 23.96
CA PRO A 612 19.06 -14.44 23.82
C PRO A 612 19.64 -14.04 22.45
N ASP A 613 20.94 -13.69 22.45
CA ASP A 613 21.70 -13.46 21.25
C ASP A 613 22.47 -14.71 20.85
N TRP A 614 22.33 -15.12 19.59
CA TRP A 614 22.82 -16.42 19.11
C TRP A 614 24.06 -16.31 18.23
N LEU A 615 24.10 -15.32 17.33
CA LEU A 615 25.11 -15.17 16.30
C LEU A 615 25.91 -13.87 16.48
N SER A 616 27.24 -13.95 16.37
CA SER A 616 28.06 -12.74 16.27
C SER A 616 27.81 -12.00 14.94
N ALA A 617 28.32 -10.78 14.79
CA ALA A 617 28.23 -10.02 13.55
C ALA A 617 28.77 -10.78 12.34
N GLU A 618 29.91 -11.48 12.52
CA GLU A 618 30.57 -12.27 11.47
C GLU A 618 29.76 -13.50 11.06
N GLN A 619 28.94 -14.04 11.96
CA GLN A 619 28.06 -15.18 11.69
C GLN A 619 26.70 -14.73 11.14
N ALA A 620 26.13 -13.66 11.68
CA ALA A 620 24.82 -13.14 11.30
C ALA A 620 24.77 -12.69 9.83
N GLY A 621 25.76 -11.93 9.36
CA GLY A 621 25.80 -11.45 7.97
C GLY A 621 25.71 -12.58 6.93
N PRO A 622 26.62 -13.57 6.93
CA PRO A 622 26.53 -14.71 6.01
C PRO A 622 25.27 -15.56 6.19
N HIS A 623 24.75 -15.72 7.41
CA HIS A 623 23.53 -16.47 7.67
C HIS A 623 22.31 -15.78 7.05
N CYS A 624 22.12 -14.47 7.29
CA CYS A 624 21.05 -13.68 6.70
C CYS A 624 21.14 -13.60 5.17
N THR A 625 22.36 -13.50 4.61
CA THR A 625 22.58 -13.52 3.15
C THR A 625 22.12 -14.85 2.53
N ARG A 626 22.37 -15.98 3.20
CA ARG A 626 21.82 -17.27 2.75
C ARG A 626 20.34 -17.42 3.03
N GLY A 627 19.82 -16.68 4.01
CA GLY A 627 18.44 -16.69 4.47
C GLY A 627 18.05 -17.87 5.36
N LEU A 628 18.85 -18.93 5.38
CA LEU A 628 18.72 -20.08 6.27
C LEU A 628 20.04 -20.87 6.35
N GLY A 629 20.18 -21.73 7.34
CA GLY A 629 21.36 -22.58 7.41
C GLY A 629 21.44 -23.44 8.67
N ILE A 630 22.35 -24.40 8.63
CA ILE A 630 22.70 -25.25 9.75
C ILE A 630 23.53 -24.42 10.75
N TRP A 631 23.20 -24.54 12.05
CA TRP A 631 24.04 -24.03 13.14
C TRP A 631 24.81 -25.21 13.76
N ASP A 632 26.06 -25.39 13.31
CA ASP A 632 26.89 -26.54 13.68
C ASP A 632 27.02 -26.72 15.20
N TRP A 633 27.12 -25.60 15.93
CA TRP A 633 27.24 -25.62 17.42
C TRP A 633 25.97 -26.13 18.11
N ALA A 634 24.82 -26.05 17.44
CA ALA A 634 23.56 -26.58 17.95
C ALA A 634 23.28 -28.02 17.51
N CYS A 635 23.97 -28.53 16.51
CA CYS A 635 23.89 -29.92 16.08
C CYS A 635 24.42 -30.89 17.11
N HIS A 636 24.06 -32.18 17.04
CA HIS A 636 24.59 -33.24 17.85
C HIS A 636 24.90 -34.48 17.02
N ASN A 637 26.16 -34.96 17.07
CA ASN A 637 26.64 -36.10 16.30
C ASN A 637 26.32 -36.04 14.77
N ASP A 638 26.08 -34.86 14.25
CA ASP A 638 25.80 -34.62 12.78
C ASP A 638 27.10 -34.16 12.12
N ASP A 639 27.99 -35.09 11.88
CA ASP A 639 29.23 -34.84 11.12
C ASP A 639 28.87 -34.60 9.66
N LEU A 640 29.54 -33.65 8.99
CA LEU A 640 29.37 -33.34 7.57
C LEU A 640 29.57 -34.63 6.75
N GLY A 641 28.53 -35.15 6.13
CA GLY A 641 28.48 -36.36 5.33
C GLY A 641 27.73 -37.54 5.96
N THR A 642 27.28 -37.43 7.22
CA THR A 642 26.35 -38.40 7.82
C THR A 642 24.89 -37.90 7.71
N THR A 643 23.96 -38.83 7.58
CA THR A 643 22.52 -38.51 7.61
C THR A 643 22.07 -38.40 9.07
N PRO A 644 21.49 -37.30 9.51
CA PRO A 644 20.95 -37.20 10.87
C PRO A 644 19.79 -38.15 11.09
N ASP A 645 19.45 -38.45 12.34
CA ASP A 645 18.27 -39.25 12.69
C ASP A 645 17.00 -38.38 12.71
N VAL A 646 17.17 -37.09 12.99
CA VAL A 646 16.12 -36.07 13.00
C VAL A 646 16.67 -34.69 12.64
N VAL A 647 15.85 -33.87 11.96
CA VAL A 647 16.12 -32.45 11.75
C VAL A 647 15.19 -31.63 12.64
N LEU A 648 15.75 -30.70 13.42
CA LEU A 648 15.00 -29.70 14.16
C LEU A 648 15.16 -28.35 13.44
N GLY A 649 14.08 -27.88 12.82
CA GLY A 649 14.02 -26.61 12.12
C GLY A 649 13.27 -25.55 12.91
N CYS A 650 13.60 -24.29 12.72
CA CYS A 650 12.88 -23.19 13.36
C CYS A 650 12.92 -21.89 12.55
N ALA A 651 11.90 -21.05 12.76
CA ALA A 651 11.81 -19.70 12.19
C ALA A 651 11.10 -18.77 13.19
N GLY A 652 11.77 -17.68 13.59
CA GLY A 652 11.36 -16.71 14.60
C GLY A 652 12.15 -16.82 15.91
N ASP A 653 12.10 -15.79 16.75
CA ASP A 653 12.87 -15.70 18.00
C ASP A 653 12.46 -16.75 19.04
N VAL A 654 11.19 -16.80 19.41
CA VAL A 654 10.68 -17.78 20.40
C VAL A 654 10.72 -19.21 19.86
N PRO A 655 10.34 -19.52 18.62
CA PRO A 655 10.57 -20.85 18.05
C PRO A 655 12.02 -21.29 18.09
N THR A 656 12.97 -20.39 17.83
CA THR A 656 14.42 -20.70 17.92
C THR A 656 14.84 -21.01 19.33
N LEU A 657 14.40 -20.22 20.31
CA LEU A 657 14.65 -20.45 21.74
C LEU A 657 14.18 -21.85 22.19
N GLU A 658 12.91 -22.18 21.88
CA GLU A 658 12.31 -23.44 22.31
C GLU A 658 12.92 -24.65 21.59
N THR A 659 13.30 -24.49 20.32
CA THR A 659 13.97 -25.56 19.56
C THR A 659 15.37 -25.84 20.12
N LEU A 660 16.14 -24.80 20.45
CA LEU A 660 17.47 -24.96 21.09
C LEU A 660 17.36 -25.62 22.46
N ALA A 661 16.37 -25.23 23.25
CA ALA A 661 16.13 -25.86 24.55
C ALA A 661 15.74 -27.34 24.40
N ALA A 662 14.95 -27.69 23.38
CA ALA A 662 14.66 -29.09 23.08
C ALA A 662 15.91 -29.88 22.66
N VAL A 663 16.77 -29.28 21.82
CA VAL A 663 18.06 -29.87 21.43
C VAL A 663 18.95 -30.13 22.66
N ALA A 664 19.04 -29.18 23.59
CA ALA A 664 19.84 -29.33 24.83
C ALA A 664 19.36 -30.54 25.64
N ILE A 665 18.07 -30.71 25.84
CA ILE A 665 17.49 -31.87 26.54
C ILE A 665 17.80 -33.17 25.80
N LEU A 666 17.61 -33.21 24.47
CA LEU A 666 17.84 -34.40 23.66
C LEU A 666 19.33 -34.81 23.68
N ARG A 667 20.25 -33.86 23.58
CA ARG A 667 21.71 -34.12 23.60
C ARG A 667 22.16 -34.77 24.92
N ASP A 668 21.64 -34.29 26.03
CA ASP A 668 21.95 -34.80 27.35
C ASP A 668 21.36 -36.18 27.64
N ARG A 669 20.09 -36.36 27.26
CA ARG A 669 19.30 -37.55 27.63
C ARG A 669 19.37 -38.67 26.60
N LEU A 670 19.75 -38.39 25.35
CA LEU A 670 19.85 -39.31 24.23
C LEU A 670 21.17 -39.08 23.47
N PRO A 671 22.32 -39.39 24.12
CA PRO A 671 23.66 -39.00 23.59
C PRO A 671 24.02 -39.65 22.27
N ASP A 672 23.36 -40.73 21.87
CA ASP A 672 23.60 -41.41 20.59
C ASP A 672 22.75 -40.86 19.43
N LEU A 673 21.75 -39.99 19.73
CA LEU A 673 20.86 -39.41 18.72
C LEU A 673 21.60 -38.37 17.87
N ARG A 674 21.53 -38.51 16.55
CA ARG A 674 22.10 -37.54 15.59
C ARG A 674 21.07 -36.46 15.25
N ILE A 675 21.38 -35.24 15.65
CA ILE A 675 20.46 -34.09 15.50
C ILE A 675 21.08 -33.05 14.58
N ARG A 676 20.36 -32.66 13.56
CA ARG A 676 20.67 -31.47 12.74
C ARG A 676 19.77 -30.34 13.17
N PHE A 677 20.36 -29.16 13.42
CA PHE A 677 19.62 -27.93 13.70
C PHE A 677 19.67 -26.98 12.50
N VAL A 678 18.51 -26.48 12.05
CA VAL A 678 18.37 -25.54 10.92
C VAL A 678 17.56 -24.33 11.35
N ASN A 679 18.14 -23.12 11.26
CA ASN A 679 17.42 -21.87 11.46
C ASN A 679 17.08 -21.22 10.13
N VAL A 680 15.85 -20.65 10.03
CA VAL A 680 15.32 -19.96 8.85
C VAL A 680 15.03 -18.52 9.21
N VAL A 681 15.72 -17.58 8.53
CA VAL A 681 15.48 -16.14 8.62
C VAL A 681 14.59 -15.67 7.48
N ASP A 682 14.92 -16.02 6.24
CA ASP A 682 14.11 -15.73 5.05
C ASP A 682 13.13 -16.88 4.78
N LEU A 683 11.87 -16.66 5.11
CA LEU A 683 10.85 -17.70 4.99
C LEU A 683 10.63 -18.14 3.51
N MET A 684 10.90 -17.24 2.55
CA MET A 684 10.74 -17.55 1.13
C MET A 684 11.74 -18.60 0.63
N ARG A 685 12.84 -18.86 1.34
CA ARG A 685 13.77 -19.95 1.06
C ARG A 685 13.14 -21.36 1.14
N MET A 686 12.03 -21.48 1.83
CA MET A 686 11.29 -22.73 1.93
C MET A 686 10.63 -23.13 0.61
N LEU A 687 10.33 -22.15 -0.26
CA LEU A 687 9.76 -22.40 -1.60
C LEU A 687 10.76 -23.00 -2.57
N PRO A 688 10.32 -23.79 -3.59
CA PRO A 688 11.14 -24.19 -4.72
C PRO A 688 11.67 -23.00 -5.53
N ALA A 689 12.84 -23.17 -6.16
CA ALA A 689 13.47 -22.11 -6.95
C ALA A 689 12.67 -21.71 -8.21
N ASP A 690 11.77 -22.57 -8.68
CA ASP A 690 10.85 -22.29 -9.78
C ASP A 690 9.57 -21.55 -9.34
N GLU A 691 9.31 -21.47 -8.04
CA GLU A 691 8.14 -20.77 -7.48
C GLU A 691 8.46 -19.40 -6.87
N HIS A 692 9.74 -19.16 -6.50
CA HIS A 692 10.14 -17.90 -5.88
C HIS A 692 11.61 -17.59 -6.17
N PRO A 693 11.97 -16.31 -6.45
CA PRO A 693 13.38 -15.93 -6.72
C PRO A 693 14.36 -16.27 -5.58
N HIS A 694 13.88 -16.28 -4.33
CA HIS A 694 14.67 -16.70 -3.15
C HIS A 694 14.57 -18.20 -2.89
N GLY A 695 13.68 -18.93 -3.57
CA GLY A 695 13.45 -20.35 -3.34
C GLY A 695 14.74 -21.18 -3.54
N LEU A 696 14.87 -22.27 -2.79
CA LEU A 696 16.00 -23.15 -2.91
C LEU A 696 15.79 -24.21 -4.00
N PRO A 697 16.81 -24.59 -4.77
CA PRO A 697 16.80 -25.83 -5.53
C PRO A 697 16.53 -27.03 -4.62
N ASP A 698 15.83 -28.05 -5.11
CA ASP A 698 15.49 -29.23 -4.30
C ASP A 698 16.71 -29.92 -3.71
N ALA A 699 17.82 -30.03 -4.45
CA ALA A 699 19.05 -30.63 -3.94
C ALA A 699 19.64 -29.88 -2.73
N GLU A 700 19.54 -28.55 -2.70
CA GLU A 700 20.00 -27.73 -1.57
C GLU A 700 19.04 -27.86 -0.39
N PHE A 701 17.74 -27.88 -0.65
CA PHE A 701 16.72 -28.09 0.37
C PHE A 701 16.87 -29.48 1.00
N ASP A 702 17.02 -30.54 0.20
CA ASP A 702 17.21 -31.92 0.66
C ASP A 702 18.52 -32.11 1.44
N ALA A 703 19.56 -31.34 1.09
CA ALA A 703 20.83 -31.35 1.84
C ALA A 703 20.64 -30.81 3.28
N LEU A 704 19.71 -29.88 3.49
CA LEU A 704 19.40 -29.30 4.80
C LEU A 704 18.38 -30.16 5.58
N PHE A 705 17.26 -30.51 4.94
CA PHE A 705 16.10 -31.12 5.57
C PHE A 705 15.97 -32.62 5.31
N THR A 706 16.95 -33.23 4.61
CA THR A 706 16.96 -34.63 4.20
C THR A 706 15.82 -35.04 3.27
N THR A 707 15.86 -36.27 2.75
CA THR A 707 14.84 -36.80 1.85
C THR A 707 13.85 -37.77 2.51
N ASP A 708 14.19 -38.25 3.74
CA ASP A 708 13.48 -39.37 4.36
C ASP A 708 13.44 -39.33 5.90
N ARG A 709 14.09 -38.35 6.55
CA ARG A 709 14.15 -38.25 8.01
C ARG A 709 13.04 -37.37 8.55
N PRO A 710 12.54 -37.62 9.78
CA PRO A 710 11.62 -36.71 10.45
C PRO A 710 12.19 -35.30 10.56
N VAL A 711 11.39 -34.31 10.22
CA VAL A 711 11.68 -32.89 10.41
C VAL A 711 10.64 -32.31 11.36
N ILE A 712 11.07 -31.89 12.54
CA ILE A 712 10.26 -31.17 13.52
C ILE A 712 10.55 -29.68 13.32
N PHE A 713 9.55 -28.92 12.92
CA PHE A 713 9.72 -27.51 12.55
C PHE A 713 8.89 -26.60 13.47
N ALA A 714 9.56 -25.77 14.24
CA ALA A 714 8.94 -24.76 15.08
C ALA A 714 8.82 -23.44 14.33
N PHE A 715 7.59 -22.98 14.13
CA PHE A 715 7.28 -21.82 13.30
C PHE A 715 6.57 -20.72 14.09
N HIS A 716 6.91 -19.47 13.77
CA HIS A 716 6.35 -18.29 14.39
C HIS A 716 4.82 -18.19 14.20
N GLY A 717 4.33 -18.39 12.98
CA GLY A 717 2.95 -18.20 12.58
C GLY A 717 2.12 -19.50 12.55
N TYR A 718 1.12 -19.53 11.70
CA TYR A 718 0.26 -20.71 11.53
C TYR A 718 1.00 -21.85 10.79
N PRO A 719 0.94 -23.09 11.30
CA PRO A 719 1.63 -24.24 10.68
C PRO A 719 1.33 -24.45 9.19
N TRP A 720 0.12 -24.11 8.76
CA TRP A 720 -0.33 -24.28 7.38
C TRP A 720 0.52 -23.51 6.39
N LEU A 721 1.07 -22.35 6.77
CA LEU A 721 1.93 -21.56 5.89
C LEU A 721 3.19 -22.35 5.52
N VAL A 722 3.88 -22.97 6.49
CA VAL A 722 5.07 -23.77 6.20
C VAL A 722 4.74 -24.99 5.34
N HIS A 723 3.62 -25.66 5.62
CA HIS A 723 3.15 -26.78 4.78
C HIS A 723 2.87 -26.34 3.35
N ARG A 724 2.27 -25.15 3.15
CA ARG A 724 2.04 -24.57 1.83
C ARG A 724 3.36 -24.26 1.10
N LEU A 725 4.33 -23.67 1.79
CA LEU A 725 5.63 -23.34 1.19
C LEU A 725 6.44 -24.58 0.81
N THR A 726 6.16 -25.75 1.41
CA THR A 726 6.97 -26.96 1.28
C THR A 726 6.23 -28.16 0.67
N TYR A 727 4.96 -28.01 0.26
CA TYR A 727 4.14 -29.16 -0.19
C TYR A 727 4.73 -29.92 -1.39
N ARG A 728 5.59 -29.29 -2.20
CA ARG A 728 6.28 -29.90 -3.33
C ARG A 728 7.65 -30.49 -2.98
N ARG A 729 8.14 -30.29 -1.73
CA ARG A 729 9.45 -30.78 -1.31
C ARG A 729 9.44 -32.30 -1.12
N THR A 730 10.56 -32.94 -1.43
CA THR A 730 10.74 -34.39 -1.39
C THR A 730 10.30 -34.99 -0.06
N ASN A 731 10.69 -34.37 1.04
CA ASN A 731 10.48 -34.89 2.42
C ASN A 731 9.23 -34.32 3.10
N HIS A 732 8.30 -33.70 2.36
CA HIS A 732 7.14 -33.04 2.97
C HIS A 732 6.28 -33.97 3.84
N ALA A 733 6.17 -35.27 3.52
CA ALA A 733 5.41 -36.23 4.31
C ALA A 733 5.95 -36.44 5.75
N ASN A 734 7.23 -36.17 5.97
CA ASN A 734 7.91 -36.28 7.26
C ASN A 734 8.09 -34.91 7.96
N LEU A 735 7.54 -33.84 7.39
CA LEU A 735 7.59 -32.50 7.96
C LEU A 735 6.45 -32.32 8.96
N HIS A 736 6.79 -32.09 10.20
CA HIS A 736 5.88 -31.88 11.34
C HIS A 736 6.04 -30.47 11.88
N VAL A 737 5.11 -29.59 11.56
CA VAL A 737 5.18 -28.18 11.92
C VAL A 737 4.41 -27.90 13.20
N ARG A 738 5.04 -27.18 14.12
CA ARG A 738 4.43 -26.57 15.30
C ARG A 738 4.43 -25.07 15.14
N GLY A 739 3.35 -24.43 15.54
CA GLY A 739 3.15 -22.99 15.43
C GLY A 739 1.90 -22.55 16.17
N TYR A 740 1.44 -21.34 15.92
CA TYR A 740 0.26 -20.78 16.58
C TYR A 740 -1.02 -21.52 16.13
N LYS A 741 -1.94 -21.79 17.08
CA LYS A 741 -3.16 -22.58 16.87
C LYS A 741 -4.41 -21.88 17.38
N GLU A 742 -4.44 -20.58 17.46
CA GLU A 742 -5.54 -19.80 18.08
C GLU A 742 -5.82 -20.19 19.56
N LYS A 743 -4.78 -20.59 20.28
CA LYS A 743 -4.87 -20.90 21.72
C LYS A 743 -4.30 -19.73 22.53
N GLY A 744 -4.87 -18.54 22.31
CA GLY A 744 -4.49 -17.32 22.98
C GLY A 744 -5.31 -17.06 24.23
N THR A 745 -4.69 -16.45 25.24
CA THR A 745 -5.31 -15.99 26.48
C THR A 745 -4.35 -15.08 27.25
N THR A 746 -4.78 -14.52 28.38
CA THR A 746 -3.86 -13.91 29.35
C THR A 746 -3.21 -15.01 30.16
N THR A 747 -1.89 -15.12 30.11
CA THR A 747 -1.10 -16.17 30.76
C THR A 747 0.36 -15.71 30.94
N THR A 748 1.34 -16.60 30.87
CA THR A 748 2.77 -16.31 30.88
C THR A 748 3.39 -16.67 29.53
N PRO A 749 4.58 -16.12 29.18
CA PRO A 749 5.25 -16.42 27.91
C PRO A 749 5.42 -17.90 27.64
N PHE A 750 5.85 -18.68 28.61
CA PHE A 750 6.04 -20.12 28.42
C PHE A 750 4.71 -20.90 28.35
N ASP A 751 3.71 -20.54 29.16
CA ASP A 751 2.40 -21.20 29.05
C ASP A 751 1.74 -20.90 27.70
N MET A 752 2.01 -19.73 27.10
CA MET A 752 1.55 -19.38 25.77
C MET A 752 2.07 -20.36 24.70
N VAL A 753 3.37 -20.69 24.73
CA VAL A 753 3.93 -21.70 23.82
C VAL A 753 3.46 -23.11 24.16
N MET A 754 3.20 -23.44 25.44
CA MET A 754 2.63 -24.73 25.82
C MET A 754 1.20 -24.92 25.37
N LEU A 755 0.36 -23.88 25.40
CA LEU A 755 -1.01 -23.92 24.88
C LEU A 755 -1.06 -24.25 23.40
N ASN A 756 -0.03 -23.84 22.66
CA ASN A 756 0.10 -24.04 21.23
C ASN A 756 0.98 -25.25 20.84
N ASP A 757 1.44 -26.06 21.83
CA ASP A 757 2.33 -27.21 21.65
C ASP A 757 3.63 -26.88 20.90
N LEU A 758 4.16 -25.68 21.10
CA LEU A 758 5.43 -25.25 20.51
C LEU A 758 6.58 -25.29 21.55
N ASP A 759 6.27 -25.60 22.79
CA ASP A 759 7.24 -25.62 23.90
C ASP A 759 8.30 -26.72 23.73
N ARG A 760 9.48 -26.49 24.30
CA ARG A 760 10.63 -27.40 24.29
C ARG A 760 10.28 -28.84 24.65
N PHE A 761 9.39 -29.05 25.61
CA PHE A 761 8.97 -30.38 26.06
C PHE A 761 8.14 -31.08 24.97
N HIS A 762 7.22 -30.33 24.30
CA HIS A 762 6.44 -30.92 23.21
C HIS A 762 7.32 -31.24 21.99
N LEU A 763 8.30 -30.39 21.68
CA LEU A 763 9.25 -30.67 20.59
C LEU A 763 10.09 -31.93 20.89
N VAL A 764 10.50 -32.16 22.15
CA VAL A 764 11.14 -33.42 22.57
C VAL A 764 10.22 -34.63 22.40
N LEU A 765 8.93 -34.50 22.76
CA LEU A 765 7.95 -35.57 22.54
C LEU A 765 7.77 -35.88 21.05
N ASP A 766 7.72 -34.88 20.19
CA ASP A 766 7.63 -35.10 18.76
C ASP A 766 8.85 -35.87 18.19
N VAL A 767 10.06 -35.58 18.67
CA VAL A 767 11.27 -36.34 18.30
C VAL A 767 11.15 -37.79 18.74
N ILE A 768 10.79 -38.05 20.00
CA ILE A 768 10.64 -39.39 20.54
C ILE A 768 9.56 -40.19 19.78
N ASP A 769 8.46 -39.53 19.45
CA ASP A 769 7.32 -40.20 18.81
C ASP A 769 7.50 -40.40 17.28
N ARG A 770 8.44 -39.62 16.62
CA ARG A 770 8.62 -39.65 15.17
C ARG A 770 9.88 -40.38 14.71
N VAL A 771 10.95 -40.39 15.52
CA VAL A 771 12.17 -41.13 15.15
C VAL A 771 11.91 -42.63 15.30
N PRO A 772 12.14 -43.46 14.29
CA PRO A 772 11.85 -44.89 14.31
C PRO A 772 12.58 -45.62 15.47
N GLY A 773 11.84 -46.36 16.24
CA GLY A 773 12.36 -47.14 17.40
C GLY A 773 12.66 -46.36 18.67
N LEU A 774 12.66 -45.03 18.63
CA LEU A 774 13.05 -44.17 19.75
C LEU A 774 12.00 -44.17 20.86
N ARG A 775 10.73 -44.30 20.53
CA ARG A 775 9.61 -44.30 21.48
C ARG A 775 9.72 -45.41 22.54
N GLU A 776 10.20 -46.57 22.15
CA GLU A 776 10.40 -47.71 23.07
C GLU A 776 11.69 -47.51 23.91
N GLN A 777 12.76 -47.02 23.26
CA GLN A 777 14.05 -46.80 23.90
C GLN A 777 14.00 -45.67 24.93
N ALA A 778 13.26 -44.62 24.64
CA ALA A 778 13.15 -43.39 25.45
C ALA A 778 11.82 -43.29 26.22
N ALA A 779 11.12 -44.43 26.50
CA ALA A 779 9.83 -44.41 27.18
C ALA A 779 9.86 -43.71 28.54
N GLY A 780 10.92 -43.88 29.32
CA GLY A 780 11.14 -43.19 30.60
C GLY A 780 11.28 -41.67 30.43
N LEU A 781 12.10 -41.21 29.51
CA LEU A 781 12.24 -39.79 29.19
C LEU A 781 10.91 -39.22 28.73
N ARG A 782 10.20 -39.92 27.85
CA ARG A 782 8.89 -39.48 27.37
C ARG A 782 7.91 -39.18 28.51
N GLN A 783 7.85 -40.05 29.52
CA GLN A 783 6.98 -39.85 30.68
C GLN A 783 7.47 -38.66 31.54
N GLU A 784 8.77 -38.52 31.76
CA GLU A 784 9.36 -37.39 32.48
C GLU A 784 9.04 -36.05 31.81
N ILE A 785 9.09 -35.97 30.50
CA ILE A 785 8.71 -34.78 29.72
C ILE A 785 7.21 -34.43 29.82
N VAL A 786 6.35 -35.46 29.83
CA VAL A 786 4.91 -35.25 30.07
C VAL A 786 4.68 -34.69 31.48
N ASP A 787 5.35 -35.25 32.49
CA ASP A 787 5.24 -34.78 33.88
C ASP A 787 5.79 -33.35 34.01
N ALA A 788 6.91 -33.02 33.37
CA ALA A 788 7.48 -31.67 33.35
C ALA A 788 6.51 -30.60 32.80
N ARG A 789 5.78 -30.91 31.73
CA ARG A 789 4.73 -30.00 31.20
C ARG A 789 3.61 -29.78 32.22
N LEU A 790 3.18 -30.84 32.94
CA LEU A 790 2.14 -30.72 33.96
C LEU A 790 2.62 -29.88 35.15
N ILE A 791 3.88 -30.08 35.58
CA ILE A 791 4.50 -29.32 36.67
C ILE A 791 4.60 -27.83 36.28
N ALA A 792 5.10 -27.51 35.10
CA ALA A 792 5.21 -26.13 34.62
C ALA A 792 3.84 -25.44 34.57
N ARG A 793 2.81 -26.10 34.00
CA ARG A 793 1.45 -25.55 33.96
C ARG A 793 0.81 -25.35 35.31
N ARG A 794 1.06 -26.26 36.27
CA ARG A 794 0.60 -26.10 37.65
C ARG A 794 1.25 -24.88 38.26
N TRP A 795 2.58 -24.76 38.13
CA TRP A 795 3.36 -23.64 38.66
C TRP A 795 2.81 -22.29 38.13
N THR A 796 2.61 -22.19 36.82
CA THR A 796 2.05 -20.97 36.20
C THR A 796 0.70 -20.59 36.78
N ARG A 797 -0.20 -21.57 37.00
CA ARG A 797 -1.52 -21.30 37.58
C ARG A 797 -1.47 -20.91 39.06
N GLU A 798 -0.52 -21.41 39.78
CA GLU A 798 -0.37 -21.14 41.23
C GLU A 798 0.41 -19.85 41.48
N GLN A 799 1.44 -19.56 40.70
CA GLN A 799 2.39 -18.48 40.93
C GLN A 799 2.18 -17.26 40.02
N GLY A 800 1.46 -17.38 38.91
CA GLY A 800 1.30 -16.33 37.90
C GLY A 800 2.60 -15.96 37.17
N ALA A 801 3.57 -16.89 37.15
CA ALA A 801 4.87 -16.72 36.51
C ALA A 801 5.35 -18.04 35.90
N ASP A 802 6.28 -17.98 34.97
CA ASP A 802 6.95 -19.17 34.45
C ASP A 802 7.83 -19.84 35.54
N ILE A 803 7.92 -21.17 35.47
CA ILE A 803 8.77 -21.91 36.43
C ILE A 803 10.24 -21.51 36.25
N PRO A 804 11.01 -21.29 37.34
CA PRO A 804 12.38 -20.73 37.28
C PRO A 804 13.34 -21.46 36.35
N VAL A 805 13.26 -22.79 36.25
CA VAL A 805 14.14 -23.58 35.37
C VAL A 805 13.89 -23.32 33.91
N VAL A 806 12.71 -22.83 33.54
CA VAL A 806 12.36 -22.41 32.18
C VAL A 806 12.64 -20.93 32.01
N ALA A 807 12.21 -20.11 32.96
CA ALA A 807 12.37 -18.64 32.87
C ALA A 807 13.85 -18.20 32.82
N ASN A 808 14.74 -18.92 33.52
CA ASN A 808 16.17 -18.63 33.61
C ASN A 808 17.02 -19.55 32.70
N TRP A 809 16.37 -20.24 31.74
CA TRP A 809 17.09 -21.15 30.86
C TRP A 809 18.16 -20.42 30.05
N ALA A 810 19.33 -21.01 29.94
CA ALA A 810 20.42 -20.55 29.08
C ALA A 810 21.03 -21.75 28.36
N TRP A 811 21.47 -21.54 27.12
CA TRP A 811 22.14 -22.58 26.34
C TRP A 811 23.50 -22.95 26.98
N PRO A 812 23.87 -24.22 27.08
CA PRO A 812 23.16 -25.45 26.69
C PRO A 812 22.47 -26.19 27.85
N ASP A 813 21.79 -25.49 28.78
CA ASP A 813 21.16 -26.12 29.95
C ASP A 813 20.07 -27.14 29.54
N SER A 814 20.11 -28.32 30.10
CA SER A 814 19.18 -29.44 29.88
C SER A 814 18.21 -29.70 31.03
N ALA A 815 18.20 -28.87 32.06
CA ALA A 815 17.37 -29.08 33.25
C ALA A 815 15.86 -29.12 32.90
N ILE A 816 15.18 -30.05 33.56
CA ILE A 816 13.74 -30.29 33.42
C ILE A 816 13.05 -30.01 34.76
N PRO A 817 11.85 -29.43 34.81
CA PRO A 817 11.07 -29.25 36.03
C PRO A 817 10.84 -30.59 36.76
N THR A 818 11.10 -30.63 38.07
CA THR A 818 10.81 -31.77 38.94
C THR A 818 9.73 -31.43 39.96
N ALA A 819 9.13 -32.43 40.56
CA ALA A 819 8.04 -32.27 41.54
C ALA A 819 8.51 -31.83 42.93
N GLU A 820 9.84 -31.65 43.15
CA GLU A 820 10.41 -31.25 44.44
C GLU A 820 10.52 -29.73 44.59
#